data_1b6e114270d48da90ef684ea3f590e94
#
_entry.id   1b6e114270d48da90ef684ea3f590e94
#
_cell.length_a   1.000
_cell.length_b   1.000
_cell.length_c   1.000
_cell.angle_alpha   90.00
_cell.angle_beta   90.00
_cell.angle_gamma   90.00
#
_symmetry.space_group_name_H-M   'P 1'
#
loop_
_entity.id
_entity.type
_entity.pdbx_description
1 polymer ?
#
loop_
_entity_poly.entity_id
_entity_poly.type
_entity_poly.pdbx_seq_one_letter_code
_entity_poly.pdbx_strand_id
1 'polypeptide(L)'
;MTPADDLAQHKERIGRGSTWSIWLAAAGATAVVILMGLTYGVLTGKWPISPTDSSSQASSAPAFVGSETCAGCHRSETELWRTSQHKQAMDHASEKSVLGDFNEASFDYYNVHSRFFRKGGKFFVETDGPDGAPGSFEIKYTFGVDPLQQYLIEFPDGRLQALSIAWDSRPKQQGGQRWFHLYPNEQIKHHDVLHWTKLNQNWNFMCAECHSTGVRKNYDEVSDRFATTFAEISVGCEACHGQGSRHVAWARDQKRLWPLRKPDDPTMGLAERLTERRDASWSMNPVTGNAIRSSTPRLLRAEVETCGLCHARRGQSSEAWLPGRWLSDTHMVAPIRQGLYHADGQMLDEAYNYGSFKQSRMFAAGVTCSDCHEPHSGKLRARADSVCLQCHASDKYTVAAHQRHEAVDPPLSCASCHMPERTYMVVDRRHDHSFRVPRPDVSAKLGTPNACNDCHGDKTAEWAASAVEHWHGPNRKGLQNYAEAFHAAWTGRSDAAALLGKIAADRNVPAFARAGALTELRPHVSPSNANLARAGLSDPDPMVRIGALTMLEDMPPNQLWPLVAPLLSDSNRGVRISAAMLLASVPNLSQPPADRERFERAAAEFVAAQRLNADRPEARSTLGYFFARRGLAAEAESEYRAALRLSPQFAPAAINLADLYRQRGRDRDGLDVLRTAIDASPRLAGLHHVLGLTLTRLKRNDEAIAELRRAAEIEPERARYTYVYAVALHSAGQTENAMTVLEENIARHPSDRDTLMALLSFHRGAGRIDSALRYAEQLALIIPEDKGLVELIEDLRRQGKKSIDQ
;
A
#
# COMPACT_ATOMS: atom_id res chain seq x y z
N MET A 1 14.70 65.01 32.10
CA MET A 1 14.52 66.50 32.29
C MET A 1 13.05 66.79 32.08
N THR A 2 12.34 66.94 33.13
CA THR A 2 11.06 67.68 33.28
C THR A 2 11.29 69.15 32.98
N PRO A 3 10.29 70.01 32.78
CA PRO A 3 9.12 70.25 33.65
C PRO A 3 7.78 70.42 32.85
N ALA A 4 6.57 70.18 33.36
CA ALA A 4 5.82 70.73 34.51
C ALA A 4 5.20 72.07 34.31
N ASP A 5 3.86 72.08 34.59
CA ASP A 5 3.05 73.23 35.09
C ASP A 5 2.66 74.35 34.10
N ASP A 6 1.43 74.82 34.02
CA ASP A 6 0.62 75.40 35.05
C ASP A 6 -0.80 75.90 34.59
N LEU A 7 -1.71 75.79 35.52
CA LEU A 7 -2.81 76.77 35.88
C LEU A 7 -4.06 76.79 35.01
N ALA A 8 -5.18 76.39 35.53
CA ALA A 8 -6.05 76.78 36.59
C ALA A 8 -7.08 77.87 36.20
N GLN A 9 -8.34 77.66 36.50
CA GLN A 9 -9.44 78.52 36.86
C GLN A 9 -10.09 79.41 35.78
N HIS A 10 -11.36 79.18 35.50
CA HIS A 10 -12.43 80.10 35.78
C HIS A 10 -13.81 79.41 35.96
N LYS A 11 -14.40 79.64 37.15
CA LYS A 11 -15.83 79.42 37.46
C LYS A 11 -16.62 80.58 36.85
N GLU A 12 -17.85 80.30 36.33
CA GLU A 12 -19.13 80.81 36.87
C GLU A 12 -20.31 80.53 35.99
N ARG A 13 -21.31 79.95 36.66
CA ARG A 13 -22.76 80.15 36.65
C ARG A 13 -23.51 80.43 35.33
N ILE A 14 -24.54 79.72 35.13
CA ILE A 14 -25.98 80.01 35.01
C ILE A 14 -26.67 78.84 34.23
N GLY A 15 -27.66 78.14 34.62
CA GLY A 15 -29.04 78.39 34.71
C GLY A 15 -29.81 77.06 34.72
N ARG A 16 -30.64 76.85 35.68
CA ARG A 16 -31.61 75.71 35.72
C ARG A 16 -32.61 75.86 34.61
N GLY A 17 -32.63 74.92 33.67
CA GLY A 17 -33.65 74.77 32.64
C GLY A 17 -33.86 73.33 32.24
N SER A 18 -35.01 72.88 32.62
CA SER A 18 -35.78 71.71 32.09
C SER A 18 -35.02 70.38 31.73
N THR A 19 -34.78 69.59 32.69
CA THR A 19 -34.29 68.20 32.55
C THR A 19 -35.30 67.19 31.91
N TRP A 20 -36.52 67.57 31.68
CA TRP A 20 -37.56 66.67 31.14
C TRP A 20 -37.55 66.52 29.61
N SER A 21 -37.14 67.54 28.87
CA SER A 21 -37.05 67.46 27.39
C SER A 21 -35.90 66.57 26.91
N ILE A 22 -34.82 66.45 27.67
CA ILE A 22 -33.66 65.63 27.34
C ILE A 22 -33.99 64.14 27.56
N TRP A 23 -34.77 63.82 28.58
CA TRP A 23 -35.15 62.45 28.84
C TRP A 23 -36.15 61.90 27.80
N LEU A 24 -37.07 62.73 27.29
CA LEU A 24 -37.98 62.32 26.22
C LEU A 24 -37.28 62.13 24.87
N ALA A 25 -36.28 62.95 24.55
CA ALA A 25 -35.46 62.84 23.35
C ALA A 25 -34.55 61.63 23.43
N ALA A 26 -33.97 61.32 24.58
CA ALA A 26 -33.15 60.11 24.80
C ALA A 26 -34.00 58.83 24.75
N ALA A 27 -35.21 58.82 25.32
CA ALA A 27 -36.11 57.71 25.26
C ALA A 27 -36.62 57.46 23.83
N GLY A 28 -36.89 58.49 23.03
CA GLY A 28 -37.27 58.37 21.62
C GLY A 28 -36.14 57.80 20.75
N ALA A 29 -34.92 58.31 20.96
CA ALA A 29 -33.74 57.79 20.24
C ALA A 29 -33.43 56.34 20.58
N THR A 30 -33.59 55.97 21.85
CA THR A 30 -33.38 54.55 22.26
C THR A 30 -34.48 53.63 21.67
N ALA A 31 -35.74 54.08 21.62
CA ALA A 31 -36.79 53.32 20.99
C ALA A 31 -36.62 53.15 19.48
N VAL A 32 -36.11 54.16 18.78
CA VAL A 32 -35.78 54.07 17.34
C VAL A 32 -34.59 53.15 17.08
N VAL A 33 -33.58 53.18 17.92
CA VAL A 33 -32.40 52.28 17.80
C VAL A 33 -32.85 50.82 18.09
N ILE A 34 -33.71 50.60 19.07
CA ILE A 34 -34.28 49.27 19.35
C ILE A 34 -35.16 48.80 18.19
N LEU A 35 -35.99 49.67 17.62
CA LEU A 35 -36.87 49.31 16.50
C LEU A 35 -36.04 49.08 15.22
N MET A 36 -34.98 49.85 14.94
CA MET A 36 -34.02 49.59 13.84
C MET A 36 -33.22 48.32 14.08
N GLY A 37 -32.81 48.03 15.32
CA GLY A 37 -32.17 46.77 15.68
C GLY A 37 -33.07 45.56 15.49
N LEU A 38 -34.35 45.68 15.87
CA LEU A 38 -35.35 44.62 15.67
C LEU A 38 -35.66 44.39 14.18
N THR A 39 -35.85 45.48 13.40
CA THR A 39 -36.08 45.37 11.94
C THR A 39 -34.86 44.86 11.21
N TYR A 40 -33.65 45.26 11.59
CA TYR A 40 -32.39 44.74 11.04
C TYR A 40 -32.22 43.26 11.39
N GLY A 41 -32.50 42.85 12.63
CA GLY A 41 -32.49 41.45 13.07
C GLY A 41 -33.50 40.56 12.30
N VAL A 42 -34.70 41.09 12.05
CA VAL A 42 -35.72 40.38 11.28
C VAL A 42 -35.37 40.30 9.78
N LEU A 43 -34.84 41.36 9.20
CA LEU A 43 -34.50 41.42 7.78
C LEU A 43 -33.20 40.67 7.43
N THR A 44 -32.24 40.58 8.35
CA THR A 44 -30.93 39.94 8.12
C THR A 44 -30.78 38.61 8.81
N GLY A 45 -31.73 38.23 9.67
CA GLY A 45 -31.63 37.02 10.50
C GLY A 45 -30.52 37.10 11.57
N LYS A 46 -29.97 38.31 11.81
CA LYS A 46 -28.92 38.54 12.83
C LYS A 46 -29.49 39.39 13.97
N TRP A 47 -29.70 38.80 15.13
CA TRP A 47 -30.03 39.52 16.35
C TRP A 47 -28.78 40.17 16.94
N PRO A 48 -28.84 41.36 17.53
CA PRO A 48 -27.73 41.91 18.28
C PRO A 48 -27.40 40.95 19.45
N ILE A 49 -26.19 40.46 19.50
CA ILE A 49 -25.69 39.50 20.46
C ILE A 49 -25.72 40.10 21.86
N SER A 50 -26.46 39.53 22.78
CA SER A 50 -26.25 39.72 24.22
C SER A 50 -24.90 39.06 24.60
N PRO A 51 -24.05 39.72 25.42
CA PRO A 51 -22.74 39.20 25.77
C PRO A 51 -22.75 38.07 26.82
N THR A 52 -23.72 37.18 26.79
CA THR A 52 -23.85 36.06 27.73
C THR A 52 -24.31 34.78 27.05
N ASP A 53 -23.84 34.51 25.84
CA ASP A 53 -23.89 33.14 25.28
C ASP A 53 -22.75 32.93 24.26
N SER A 54 -21.53 33.12 24.69
CA SER A 54 -20.33 32.62 23.99
C SER A 54 -19.98 31.21 24.46
N SER A 55 -21.00 30.40 24.85
CA SER A 55 -20.84 28.98 25.05
C SER A 55 -21.61 28.23 23.96
N SER A 56 -20.88 27.53 23.10
CA SER A 56 -21.34 26.46 22.22
C SER A 56 -21.90 26.82 20.83
N GLN A 57 -21.07 27.35 19.94
CA GLN A 57 -21.01 26.87 18.60
C GLN A 57 -19.54 26.76 18.16
N ALA A 58 -18.69 26.15 18.96
CA ALA A 58 -17.60 25.38 18.45
C ALA A 58 -18.28 24.26 17.64
N SER A 59 -18.13 24.25 16.30
CA SER A 59 -18.53 23.15 15.45
C SER A 59 -17.93 21.89 16.08
N SER A 60 -18.76 21.11 16.80
CA SER A 60 -18.29 19.85 17.38
C SER A 60 -17.67 19.02 16.27
N ALA A 61 -16.47 18.45 16.53
CA ALA A 61 -15.83 17.57 15.57
C ALA A 61 -16.84 16.53 15.08
N PRO A 62 -16.80 16.13 13.79
CA PRO A 62 -17.68 15.08 13.29
C PRO A 62 -17.52 13.82 14.16
N ALA A 63 -18.62 13.12 14.41
CA ALA A 63 -18.64 11.90 15.23
C ALA A 63 -19.45 10.81 14.53
N PHE A 64 -19.14 9.56 14.85
CA PHE A 64 -19.93 8.41 14.43
C PHE A 64 -21.26 8.38 15.19
N VAL A 65 -22.34 8.02 14.49
CA VAL A 65 -23.71 7.95 15.04
C VAL A 65 -24.33 6.56 14.96
N GLY A 66 -23.66 5.64 14.25
CA GLY A 66 -24.08 4.26 14.04
C GLY A 66 -25.17 4.09 12.96
N SER A 67 -25.14 2.93 12.30
CA SER A 67 -26.02 2.62 11.16
C SER A 67 -27.50 2.61 11.51
N GLU A 68 -27.89 2.28 12.74
CA GLU A 68 -29.30 2.31 13.16
C GLU A 68 -29.87 3.75 13.21
N THR A 69 -29.05 4.76 13.44
CA THR A 69 -29.45 6.16 13.30
C THR A 69 -29.79 6.51 11.85
N CYS A 70 -29.08 5.94 10.88
CA CYS A 70 -29.31 6.14 9.46
C CYS A 70 -30.59 5.43 8.98
N ALA A 71 -30.87 4.25 9.53
CA ALA A 71 -32.03 3.40 9.20
C ALA A 71 -33.39 4.11 9.32
N GLY A 72 -33.48 5.09 10.22
CA GLY A 72 -34.72 5.88 10.42
C GLY A 72 -35.14 6.70 9.20
N CYS A 73 -34.20 7.07 8.32
CA CYS A 73 -34.45 7.86 7.11
C CYS A 73 -34.13 7.09 5.82
N HIS A 74 -33.11 6.24 5.83
CA HIS A 74 -32.58 5.50 4.65
C HIS A 74 -33.01 4.02 4.70
N ARG A 75 -34.31 3.76 4.68
CA ARG A 75 -34.86 2.40 4.86
C ARG A 75 -34.46 1.44 3.76
N SER A 76 -34.57 1.84 2.51
CA SER A 76 -34.24 1.01 1.34
C SER A 76 -32.78 0.57 1.34
N GLU A 77 -31.87 1.50 1.58
CA GLU A 77 -30.43 1.25 1.64
C GLU A 77 -30.09 0.35 2.84
N THR A 78 -30.74 0.59 3.96
CA THR A 78 -30.55 -0.20 5.19
C THR A 78 -31.03 -1.65 5.02
N GLU A 79 -32.18 -1.89 4.37
CA GLU A 79 -32.68 -3.24 4.09
C GLU A 79 -31.73 -4.02 3.20
N LEU A 80 -31.16 -3.39 2.17
CA LEU A 80 -30.14 -3.99 1.32
C LEU A 80 -28.87 -4.30 2.11
N TRP A 81 -28.38 -3.35 2.91
CA TRP A 81 -27.17 -3.50 3.71
C TRP A 81 -27.29 -4.60 4.77
N ARG A 82 -28.41 -4.74 5.44
CA ARG A 82 -28.62 -5.77 6.49
C ARG A 82 -28.37 -7.20 6.01
N THR A 83 -28.53 -7.45 4.71
CA THR A 83 -28.31 -8.78 4.10
C THR A 83 -26.96 -8.89 3.39
N SER A 84 -26.14 -7.84 3.40
CA SER A 84 -24.87 -7.78 2.69
C SER A 84 -23.73 -8.46 3.45
N GLN A 85 -22.70 -8.84 2.74
CA GLN A 85 -21.44 -9.28 3.34
C GLN A 85 -20.76 -8.17 4.15
N HIS A 86 -20.99 -6.87 3.82
CA HIS A 86 -20.51 -5.73 4.59
C HIS A 86 -21.06 -5.74 6.02
N LYS A 87 -22.38 -5.94 6.18
CA LYS A 87 -23.01 -6.06 7.51
C LYS A 87 -22.54 -7.29 8.27
N GLN A 88 -22.25 -8.36 7.56
CA GLN A 88 -21.82 -9.65 8.11
C GLN A 88 -20.28 -9.80 8.15
N ALA A 89 -19.55 -8.72 7.88
CA ALA A 89 -18.08 -8.75 7.81
C ALA A 89 -17.44 -9.22 9.13
N MET A 90 -18.05 -8.89 10.26
CA MET A 90 -17.67 -9.35 11.60
C MET A 90 -18.89 -9.33 12.54
N ASP A 91 -18.93 -10.26 13.50
CA ASP A 91 -19.94 -10.28 14.56
C ASP A 91 -19.40 -10.98 15.82
N HIS A 92 -20.06 -10.80 16.95
CA HIS A 92 -19.83 -11.61 18.14
C HIS A 92 -20.17 -13.08 17.86
N ALA A 93 -19.38 -14.01 18.41
CA ALA A 93 -19.66 -15.44 18.28
C ALA A 93 -20.98 -15.79 18.98
N SER A 94 -21.94 -16.24 18.21
CA SER A 94 -23.29 -16.58 18.67
C SER A 94 -23.90 -17.68 17.82
N GLU A 95 -25.00 -18.24 18.24
CA GLU A 95 -25.76 -19.26 17.46
C GLU A 95 -26.20 -18.76 16.07
N LYS A 96 -26.26 -17.42 15.88
CA LYS A 96 -26.65 -16.81 14.60
C LYS A 96 -25.46 -16.56 13.69
N SER A 97 -24.30 -16.23 14.27
CA SER A 97 -23.14 -15.76 13.52
C SER A 97 -22.14 -16.87 13.23
N VAL A 98 -22.07 -17.91 14.04
CA VAL A 98 -21.14 -19.06 13.86
C VAL A 98 -21.72 -20.02 12.84
N LEU A 99 -20.99 -20.20 11.73
CA LEU A 99 -21.34 -21.11 10.63
C LEU A 99 -20.69 -22.48 10.74
N GLY A 100 -19.53 -22.56 11.40
CA GLY A 100 -18.74 -23.78 11.54
C GLY A 100 -19.40 -24.81 12.46
N ASP A 101 -19.05 -26.06 12.25
CA ASP A 101 -19.51 -27.16 13.10
C ASP A 101 -18.71 -27.21 14.42
N PHE A 102 -19.35 -26.83 15.52
CA PHE A 102 -18.82 -26.90 16.88
C PHE A 102 -19.49 -28.01 17.71
N ASN A 103 -20.01 -29.06 17.08
CA ASN A 103 -20.59 -30.18 17.77
C ASN A 103 -19.57 -31.34 17.91
N GLU A 104 -18.54 -31.09 18.71
CA GLU A 104 -17.41 -32.02 18.92
C GLU A 104 -16.69 -32.39 17.59
N ALA A 105 -16.68 -31.46 16.61
CA ALA A 105 -16.00 -31.67 15.36
C ALA A 105 -14.48 -31.62 15.52
N SER A 106 -13.75 -32.42 14.75
CA SER A 106 -12.29 -32.43 14.76
C SER A 106 -11.71 -32.12 13.38
N PHE A 107 -10.50 -31.63 13.42
CA PHE A 107 -9.70 -31.33 12.23
C PHE A 107 -8.23 -31.63 12.49
N ASP A 108 -7.63 -32.45 11.63
CA ASP A 108 -6.22 -32.78 11.70
C ASP A 108 -5.41 -32.01 10.67
N TYR A 109 -4.33 -31.37 11.14
CA TYR A 109 -3.41 -30.62 10.30
C TYR A 109 -1.97 -31.04 10.65
N TYR A 110 -1.35 -31.83 9.77
CA TYR A 110 -0.08 -32.50 10.06
C TYR A 110 -0.15 -33.24 11.41
N ASN A 111 0.66 -32.82 12.40
CA ASN A 111 0.71 -33.43 13.72
C ASN A 111 -0.14 -32.70 14.78
N VAL A 112 -0.96 -31.73 14.37
CA VAL A 112 -1.83 -30.96 15.25
C VAL A 112 -3.27 -31.47 15.11
N HIS A 113 -3.83 -31.96 16.19
CA HIS A 113 -5.24 -32.34 16.30
C HIS A 113 -6.02 -31.18 16.92
N SER A 114 -7.02 -30.65 16.22
CA SER A 114 -7.89 -29.58 16.70
C SER A 114 -9.31 -30.07 16.90
N ARG A 115 -9.96 -29.66 18.00
CA ARG A 115 -11.33 -30.01 18.33
C ARG A 115 -12.18 -28.75 18.54
N PHE A 116 -13.35 -28.70 17.93
CA PHE A 116 -14.30 -27.59 17.98
C PHE A 116 -15.53 -28.01 18.78
N PHE A 117 -15.81 -27.32 19.88
CA PHE A 117 -16.86 -27.70 20.80
C PHE A 117 -17.57 -26.50 21.44
N ARG A 118 -18.69 -26.79 22.10
CA ARG A 118 -19.50 -25.81 22.86
C ARG A 118 -19.41 -26.09 24.35
N LYS A 119 -19.32 -25.03 25.14
CA LYS A 119 -19.34 -25.12 26.60
C LYS A 119 -20.00 -23.88 27.19
N GLY A 120 -21.10 -24.07 27.97
CA GLY A 120 -21.80 -22.97 28.62
C GLY A 120 -22.36 -21.90 27.67
N GLY A 121 -22.84 -22.31 26.48
CA GLY A 121 -23.35 -21.40 25.46
C GLY A 121 -22.28 -20.63 24.68
N LYS A 122 -20.99 -20.97 24.85
CA LYS A 122 -19.85 -20.38 24.16
C LYS A 122 -19.19 -21.40 23.26
N PHE A 123 -18.41 -20.91 22.27
CA PHE A 123 -17.70 -21.69 21.28
C PHE A 123 -16.21 -21.76 21.64
N PHE A 124 -15.59 -22.93 21.50
CA PHE A 124 -14.20 -23.17 21.84
C PHE A 124 -13.50 -23.98 20.76
N VAL A 125 -12.20 -23.72 20.60
CA VAL A 125 -11.28 -24.60 19.90
C VAL A 125 -10.22 -25.08 20.86
N GLU A 126 -9.90 -26.38 20.83
CA GLU A 126 -8.72 -26.96 21.43
C GLU A 126 -7.71 -27.22 20.31
N THR A 127 -6.55 -26.60 20.37
CA THR A 127 -5.50 -26.66 19.36
C THR A 127 -4.16 -26.27 19.98
N ASP A 128 -3.07 -26.27 19.20
CA ASP A 128 -1.75 -25.84 19.67
C ASP A 128 -1.70 -24.34 20.00
N GLY A 129 -1.05 -24.03 21.10
CA GLY A 129 -0.88 -22.67 21.64
C GLY A 129 0.40 -21.99 21.20
N PRO A 130 0.74 -20.83 21.81
CA PRO A 130 1.95 -20.05 21.47
C PRO A 130 3.26 -20.81 21.66
N ASP A 131 3.27 -21.80 22.55
CA ASP A 131 4.41 -22.67 22.90
C ASP A 131 4.35 -24.05 22.21
N GLY A 132 3.32 -24.30 21.39
CA GLY A 132 3.06 -25.56 20.71
C GLY A 132 2.35 -26.61 21.58
N ALA A 133 2.05 -26.32 22.85
CA ALA A 133 1.25 -27.20 23.69
C ALA A 133 -0.24 -27.03 23.37
N PRO A 134 -1.04 -28.12 23.46
CA PRO A 134 -2.49 -28.03 23.29
C PRO A 134 -3.13 -27.12 24.35
N GLY A 135 -4.01 -26.22 23.92
CA GLY A 135 -4.76 -25.32 24.78
C GLY A 135 -6.22 -25.17 24.33
N SER A 136 -7.10 -24.79 25.23
CA SER A 136 -8.52 -24.53 24.95
C SER A 136 -8.76 -23.03 24.90
N PHE A 137 -9.24 -22.52 23.76
CA PHE A 137 -9.40 -21.11 23.48
C PHE A 137 -10.85 -20.76 23.15
N GLU A 138 -11.40 -19.73 23.81
CA GLU A 138 -12.74 -19.23 23.53
C GLU A 138 -12.76 -18.41 22.22
N ILE A 139 -13.69 -18.72 21.35
CA ILE A 139 -13.98 -17.92 20.16
C ILE A 139 -14.85 -16.71 20.58
N LYS A 140 -14.32 -15.50 20.39
CA LYS A 140 -15.01 -14.25 20.75
C LYS A 140 -15.81 -13.68 19.59
N TYR A 141 -15.25 -13.74 18.38
CA TYR A 141 -15.83 -13.14 17.18
C TYR A 141 -15.71 -14.08 16.00
N THR A 142 -16.64 -13.90 15.06
CA THR A 142 -16.57 -14.44 13.70
C THR A 142 -16.27 -13.32 12.73
N PHE A 143 -15.55 -13.59 11.64
CA PHE A 143 -15.40 -12.64 10.54
C PHE A 143 -15.36 -13.34 9.18
N GLY A 144 -16.00 -12.69 8.18
CA GLY A 144 -16.34 -13.34 6.91
C GLY A 144 -17.52 -14.28 7.05
N VAL A 145 -18.22 -14.53 5.94
CA VAL A 145 -19.39 -15.43 5.87
C VAL A 145 -19.43 -16.29 4.61
N ASP A 146 -18.89 -15.80 3.50
CA ASP A 146 -18.89 -16.47 2.21
C ASP A 146 -17.67 -16.03 1.39
N PRO A 147 -16.89 -16.95 0.86
CA PRO A 147 -17.01 -18.43 0.88
C PRO A 147 -16.42 -19.10 2.12
N LEU A 148 -15.87 -18.31 3.06
CA LEU A 148 -15.27 -18.83 4.29
C LEU A 148 -15.59 -17.95 5.50
N GLN A 149 -15.53 -18.58 6.67
CA GLN A 149 -15.59 -17.87 7.95
C GLN A 149 -14.38 -18.22 8.80
N GLN A 150 -13.75 -17.19 9.37
CA GLN A 150 -12.67 -17.32 10.35
C GLN A 150 -13.14 -16.89 11.74
N TYR A 151 -12.33 -17.19 12.75
CA TYR A 151 -12.66 -17.05 14.16
C TYR A 151 -11.55 -16.28 14.88
N LEU A 152 -11.95 -15.40 15.80
CA LEU A 152 -11.01 -14.59 16.59
C LEU A 152 -10.98 -15.04 18.05
N ILE A 153 -9.75 -15.14 18.55
CA ILE A 153 -9.43 -15.51 19.92
C ILE A 153 -8.78 -14.28 20.59
N GLU A 154 -9.29 -13.89 21.77
CA GLU A 154 -8.77 -12.76 22.52
C GLU A 154 -7.65 -13.20 23.46
N PHE A 155 -6.55 -12.44 23.44
CA PHE A 155 -5.42 -12.62 24.32
C PHE A 155 -5.42 -11.57 25.47
N PRO A 156 -4.75 -11.87 26.60
CA PRO A 156 -4.76 -10.97 27.77
C PRO A 156 -4.16 -9.57 27.53
N ASP A 157 -3.36 -9.40 26.50
CA ASP A 157 -2.76 -8.14 26.06
C ASP A 157 -3.65 -7.34 25.09
N GLY A 158 -4.87 -7.79 24.86
CA GLY A 158 -5.84 -7.15 23.97
C GLY A 158 -5.64 -7.48 22.48
N ARG A 159 -4.72 -8.36 22.13
CA ARG A 159 -4.62 -8.91 20.77
C ARG A 159 -5.83 -9.79 20.48
N LEU A 160 -6.40 -9.61 19.32
CA LEU A 160 -7.34 -10.53 18.72
C LEU A 160 -6.60 -11.31 17.63
N GLN A 161 -6.48 -12.62 17.80
CA GLN A 161 -5.75 -13.49 16.88
C GLN A 161 -6.71 -14.26 16.00
N ALA A 162 -6.48 -14.20 14.68
CA ALA A 162 -7.25 -14.96 13.71
C ALA A 162 -6.75 -16.41 13.64
N LEU A 163 -7.63 -17.35 13.91
CA LEU A 163 -7.31 -18.77 13.78
C LEU A 163 -7.02 -19.11 12.31
N SER A 164 -5.95 -19.85 12.04
CA SER A 164 -5.59 -20.28 10.69
C SER A 164 -6.45 -21.45 10.18
N ILE A 165 -7.30 -22.03 11.04
CA ILE A 165 -8.31 -23.02 10.66
C ILE A 165 -9.63 -22.26 10.44
N ALA A 166 -10.16 -22.36 9.23
CA ALA A 166 -11.36 -21.68 8.79
C ALA A 166 -12.46 -22.65 8.42
N TRP A 167 -13.71 -22.17 8.39
CA TRP A 167 -14.86 -22.91 7.91
C TRP A 167 -15.17 -22.56 6.47
N ASP A 168 -15.17 -23.54 5.58
CA ASP A 168 -15.64 -23.42 4.20
C ASP A 168 -17.17 -23.42 4.18
N SER A 169 -17.75 -22.22 4.01
CA SER A 169 -19.20 -22.02 4.08
C SER A 169 -19.95 -22.38 2.79
N ARG A 170 -19.22 -22.68 1.71
CA ARG A 170 -19.83 -23.08 0.43
C ARG A 170 -20.71 -24.33 0.59
N PRO A 171 -21.67 -24.53 -0.32
CA PRO A 171 -22.48 -25.74 -0.32
C PRO A 171 -21.62 -27.03 -0.41
N LYS A 172 -22.08 -28.08 0.23
CA LYS A 172 -21.38 -29.39 0.23
C LYS A 172 -21.09 -29.90 -1.18
N GLN A 173 -22.01 -29.67 -2.14
CA GLN A 173 -21.87 -30.06 -3.55
C GLN A 173 -20.71 -29.33 -4.25
N GLN A 174 -20.26 -28.20 -3.70
CA GLN A 174 -19.09 -27.42 -4.17
C GLN A 174 -17.84 -27.73 -3.35
N GLY A 175 -17.84 -28.78 -2.51
CA GLY A 175 -16.71 -29.14 -1.65
C GLY A 175 -16.61 -28.36 -0.35
N GLY A 176 -17.65 -27.59 -0.01
CA GLY A 176 -17.73 -26.81 1.23
C GLY A 176 -18.32 -27.59 2.41
N GLN A 177 -18.74 -26.90 3.47
CA GLN A 177 -19.26 -27.41 4.74
C GLN A 177 -18.21 -28.30 5.45
N ARG A 178 -16.97 -27.74 5.58
CA ARG A 178 -15.85 -28.43 6.21
C ARG A 178 -14.86 -27.43 6.85
N TRP A 179 -14.11 -27.92 7.83
CA TRP A 179 -12.94 -27.23 8.32
C TRP A 179 -11.77 -27.39 7.34
N PHE A 180 -10.92 -26.37 7.22
CA PHE A 180 -9.70 -26.40 6.42
C PHE A 180 -8.66 -25.43 6.99
N HIS A 181 -7.39 -25.68 6.72
CA HIS A 181 -6.30 -24.79 7.10
C HIS A 181 -5.96 -23.85 5.95
N LEU A 182 -5.66 -22.58 6.26
CA LEU A 182 -5.33 -21.55 5.25
C LEU A 182 -4.01 -21.83 4.52
N TYR A 183 -3.13 -22.63 5.10
CA TYR A 183 -1.86 -23.07 4.52
C TYR A 183 -1.82 -24.60 4.39
N PRO A 184 -2.62 -25.21 3.52
CA PRO A 184 -2.83 -26.66 3.54
C PRO A 184 -1.58 -27.46 3.12
N ASN A 185 -0.66 -26.86 2.37
CA ASN A 185 0.52 -27.50 1.80
C ASN A 185 1.82 -27.16 2.56
N GLU A 186 1.74 -26.43 3.67
CA GLU A 186 2.88 -26.01 4.46
C GLU A 186 2.66 -26.44 5.91
N GLN A 187 3.69 -26.97 6.56
CA GLN A 187 3.61 -27.30 7.99
C GLN A 187 3.96 -26.08 8.83
N ILE A 188 2.95 -25.33 9.26
CA ILE A 188 3.10 -24.14 10.12
C ILE A 188 3.22 -24.61 11.57
N LYS A 189 4.36 -24.38 12.19
CA LYS A 189 4.62 -24.71 13.59
C LYS A 189 4.48 -23.48 14.48
N HIS A 190 4.35 -23.68 15.81
CA HIS A 190 4.14 -22.60 16.78
C HIS A 190 5.20 -21.46 16.77
N HIS A 191 6.40 -21.71 16.29
CA HIS A 191 7.45 -20.69 16.13
C HIS A 191 7.44 -20.00 14.75
N ASP A 192 6.65 -20.50 13.81
CA ASP A 192 6.52 -19.90 12.47
C ASP A 192 5.80 -18.55 12.55
N VAL A 193 6.21 -17.59 11.70
CA VAL A 193 5.59 -16.25 11.61
C VAL A 193 4.14 -16.29 11.15
N LEU A 194 3.73 -17.36 10.44
CA LEU A 194 2.37 -17.59 9.95
C LEU A 194 1.49 -18.34 10.95
N HIS A 195 2.04 -18.79 12.08
CA HIS A 195 1.25 -19.44 13.11
C HIS A 195 0.16 -18.51 13.64
N TRP A 196 -1.03 -19.05 13.94
CA TRP A 196 -2.20 -18.24 14.31
C TRP A 196 -1.97 -17.33 15.54
N THR A 197 -1.01 -17.65 16.40
CA THR A 197 -0.65 -16.83 17.58
C THR A 197 0.36 -15.72 17.28
N LYS A 198 0.87 -15.60 16.05
CA LYS A 198 1.93 -14.64 15.69
C LYS A 198 1.36 -13.38 15.04
N LEU A 199 2.24 -12.38 14.84
CA LEU A 199 1.89 -11.04 14.37
C LEU A 199 1.17 -11.01 13.02
N ASN A 200 1.42 -11.98 12.13
CA ASN A 200 0.78 -12.01 10.82
C ASN A 200 -0.70 -12.45 10.87
N GLN A 201 -1.16 -12.99 12.00
CA GLN A 201 -2.56 -13.35 12.27
C GLN A 201 -3.21 -12.38 13.27
N ASN A 202 -2.56 -11.25 13.60
CA ASN A 202 -3.11 -10.24 14.48
C ASN A 202 -4.21 -9.44 13.78
N TRP A 203 -5.45 -9.61 14.23
CA TRP A 203 -6.63 -8.92 13.67
C TRP A 203 -6.57 -7.41 13.86
N ASN A 204 -6.06 -6.91 15.00
CA ASN A 204 -6.02 -5.48 15.33
C ASN A 204 -5.26 -4.65 14.27
N PHE A 205 -4.29 -5.27 13.60
CA PHE A 205 -3.53 -4.66 12.51
C PHE A 205 -3.99 -5.13 11.12
N MET A 206 -4.14 -6.44 10.94
CA MET A 206 -4.30 -7.02 9.59
C MET A 206 -5.73 -6.91 9.04
N CYS A 207 -6.75 -6.99 9.91
CA CYS A 207 -8.13 -7.25 9.50
C CYS A 207 -9.11 -6.16 9.92
N ALA A 208 -8.86 -5.53 11.09
CA ALA A 208 -9.83 -4.68 11.79
C ALA A 208 -10.43 -3.57 10.93
N GLU A 209 -9.59 -2.86 10.17
CA GLU A 209 -10.00 -1.70 9.40
C GLU A 209 -10.93 -2.03 8.23
N CYS A 210 -10.80 -3.26 7.67
CA CYS A 210 -11.68 -3.72 6.59
C CYS A 210 -12.94 -4.43 7.09
N HIS A 211 -12.93 -4.92 8.34
CA HIS A 211 -14.03 -5.71 8.90
C HIS A 211 -14.87 -4.98 9.95
N SER A 212 -14.48 -3.74 10.34
CA SER A 212 -15.19 -2.90 11.31
C SER A 212 -15.20 -1.44 10.88
N THR A 213 -16.05 -0.63 11.49
CA THR A 213 -16.21 0.81 11.19
C THR A 213 -15.51 1.66 12.23
N GLY A 214 -14.76 2.67 11.80
CA GLY A 214 -14.16 3.66 12.71
C GLY A 214 -13.20 3.08 13.72
N VAL A 215 -12.37 2.15 13.27
CA VAL A 215 -11.39 1.45 14.11
C VAL A 215 -10.34 2.41 14.64
N ARG A 216 -10.03 2.28 15.93
CA ARG A 216 -8.89 2.88 16.60
C ARG A 216 -8.06 1.76 17.22
N LYS A 217 -6.83 1.59 16.75
CA LYS A 217 -5.97 0.51 17.19
C LYS A 217 -5.58 0.63 18.66
N ASN A 218 -5.30 1.87 19.12
CA ASN A 218 -4.92 2.21 20.51
C ASN A 218 -3.86 1.26 21.06
N TYR A 219 -2.81 1.01 20.27
CA TYR A 219 -1.66 0.25 20.72
C TYR A 219 -0.77 1.11 21.62
N ASP A 220 -0.47 0.61 22.81
CA ASP A 220 0.48 1.22 23.76
C ASP A 220 1.86 0.58 23.59
N GLU A 221 2.81 1.38 23.12
CA GLU A 221 4.18 0.94 22.82
C GLU A 221 5.00 0.56 24.07
N VAL A 222 4.62 1.07 25.24
CA VAL A 222 5.37 0.86 26.51
C VAL A 222 4.96 -0.46 27.14
N SER A 223 3.66 -0.72 27.21
CA SER A 223 3.12 -1.92 27.81
C SER A 223 2.94 -3.09 26.81
N ASP A 224 3.16 -2.85 25.50
CA ASP A 224 2.92 -3.82 24.42
C ASP A 224 1.49 -4.39 24.47
N ARG A 225 0.49 -3.50 24.55
CA ARG A 225 -0.91 -3.86 24.72
C ARG A 225 -1.80 -3.12 23.73
N PHE A 226 -2.91 -3.77 23.38
CA PHE A 226 -3.96 -3.17 22.55
C PHE A 226 -5.18 -2.83 23.40
N ALA A 227 -5.79 -1.67 23.11
CA ALA A 227 -7.11 -1.28 23.60
C ALA A 227 -8.00 -0.89 22.40
N THR A 228 -8.00 -1.74 21.37
CA THR A 228 -8.67 -1.46 20.09
C THR A 228 -10.16 -1.22 20.29
N THR A 229 -10.65 -0.14 19.70
CA THR A 229 -12.06 0.23 19.68
C THR A 229 -12.55 0.42 18.26
N PHE A 230 -13.85 0.28 18.05
CA PHE A 230 -14.52 0.54 16.79
C PHE A 230 -15.87 1.19 17.02
N ALA A 231 -16.37 1.97 16.06
CA ALA A 231 -17.69 2.59 16.14
C ALA A 231 -18.82 1.58 15.91
N GLU A 232 -18.60 0.64 14.96
CA GLU A 232 -19.46 -0.54 14.72
C GLU A 232 -18.60 -1.78 14.49
N ILE A 233 -19.09 -2.92 14.94
CA ILE A 233 -18.39 -4.22 14.82
C ILE A 233 -18.23 -4.68 13.37
N SER A 234 -19.10 -4.22 12.47
CA SER A 234 -19.09 -4.58 11.05
C SER A 234 -18.85 -3.36 10.17
N VAL A 235 -18.84 -3.53 8.85
CA VAL A 235 -18.76 -2.43 7.89
C VAL A 235 -20.14 -1.76 7.79
N GLY A 236 -20.33 -0.68 8.56
CA GLY A 236 -21.55 0.10 8.62
C GLY A 236 -21.61 1.22 7.58
N CYS A 237 -22.70 2.00 7.63
CA CYS A 237 -22.92 3.12 6.71
C CYS A 237 -21.76 4.11 6.73
N GLU A 238 -21.24 4.42 7.91
CA GLU A 238 -20.20 5.42 8.11
C GLU A 238 -18.79 4.97 7.72
N ALA A 239 -18.58 3.67 7.42
CA ALA A 239 -17.34 3.17 6.83
C ALA A 239 -17.13 3.75 5.42
N CYS A 240 -18.22 3.98 4.66
CA CYS A 240 -18.18 4.53 3.31
C CYS A 240 -18.54 6.02 3.27
N HIS A 241 -19.52 6.46 4.07
CA HIS A 241 -20.03 7.83 4.05
C HIS A 241 -19.33 8.78 5.01
N GLY A 242 -18.45 8.26 5.87
CA GLY A 242 -17.82 9.03 6.94
C GLY A 242 -18.76 9.35 8.09
N GLN A 243 -18.24 10.08 9.08
CA GLN A 243 -18.95 10.41 10.33
C GLN A 243 -20.24 11.20 10.10
N GLY A 244 -21.38 10.65 10.48
CA GLY A 244 -22.72 11.11 10.14
C GLY A 244 -23.31 12.21 11.02
N SER A 245 -22.67 12.60 12.13
CA SER A 245 -23.28 13.52 13.09
C SER A 245 -23.70 14.87 12.48
N ARG A 246 -22.88 15.42 11.58
CA ARG A 246 -23.19 16.68 10.89
C ARG A 246 -24.33 16.51 9.88
N HIS A 247 -24.39 15.37 9.18
CA HIS A 247 -25.49 15.04 8.29
C HIS A 247 -26.82 14.93 9.05
N VAL A 248 -26.82 14.25 10.19
CA VAL A 248 -28.03 14.15 11.06
C VAL A 248 -28.47 15.53 11.54
N ALA A 249 -27.53 16.38 11.94
CA ALA A 249 -27.85 17.76 12.34
C ALA A 249 -28.40 18.56 11.15
N TRP A 250 -27.81 18.46 9.97
CA TRP A 250 -28.32 19.08 8.75
C TRP A 250 -29.74 18.61 8.43
N ALA A 251 -30.02 17.32 8.45
CA ALA A 251 -31.32 16.74 8.16
C ALA A 251 -32.42 17.19 9.18
N ARG A 252 -32.05 17.39 10.45
CA ARG A 252 -32.94 17.95 11.47
C ARG A 252 -33.24 19.44 11.23
N ASP A 253 -32.21 20.21 10.83
CA ASP A 253 -32.39 21.63 10.50
C ASP A 253 -33.27 21.85 9.27
N GLN A 254 -33.29 20.93 8.29
CA GLN A 254 -34.19 21.00 7.13
C GLN A 254 -35.68 20.87 7.48
N LYS A 255 -36.00 20.30 8.64
CA LYS A 255 -37.39 20.22 9.17
C LYS A 255 -37.83 21.50 9.87
N ARG A 256 -36.99 22.49 10.06
CA ARG A 256 -37.31 23.77 10.69
C ARG A 256 -38.04 24.69 9.72
N LEU A 257 -38.99 25.48 10.25
CA LEU A 257 -39.72 26.46 9.46
C LEU A 257 -38.84 27.69 9.19
N TRP A 258 -39.01 28.28 8.01
CA TRP A 258 -38.39 29.57 7.69
C TRP A 258 -38.86 30.64 8.68
N PRO A 259 -38.03 31.59 9.20
CA PRO A 259 -36.59 31.84 8.84
C PRO A 259 -35.57 31.07 9.69
N LEU A 260 -36.00 30.09 10.47
CA LEU A 260 -35.13 29.29 11.38
C LEU A 260 -34.33 28.19 10.67
N ARG A 261 -34.65 27.96 9.39
CA ARG A 261 -33.87 27.00 8.57
C ARG A 261 -32.48 27.58 8.22
N LYS A 262 -31.42 26.76 8.40
CA LYS A 262 -30.09 27.14 7.94
C LYS A 262 -30.03 27.16 6.41
N PRO A 263 -29.08 27.95 5.82
CA PRO A 263 -28.81 27.89 4.37
C PRO A 263 -28.54 26.47 3.89
N ASP A 264 -28.88 26.20 2.62
CA ASP A 264 -28.62 24.89 2.02
C ASP A 264 -27.10 24.61 1.98
N ASP A 265 -26.72 23.43 2.50
CA ASP A 265 -25.37 22.90 2.41
C ASP A 265 -25.35 21.86 1.28
N PRO A 266 -24.59 22.09 0.19
CA PRO A 266 -24.53 21.16 -0.94
C PRO A 266 -23.95 19.80 -0.57
N THR A 267 -23.16 19.72 0.52
CA THR A 267 -22.63 18.45 1.04
C THR A 267 -23.62 17.71 1.91
N MET A 268 -24.71 18.38 2.33
CA MET A 268 -25.69 17.84 3.28
C MET A 268 -25.06 17.46 4.64
N GLY A 269 -23.97 18.12 5.03
CA GLY A 269 -23.21 17.82 6.25
C GLY A 269 -22.30 16.59 6.17
N LEU A 270 -22.15 15.96 4.99
CA LEU A 270 -21.21 14.88 4.73
C LEU A 270 -19.84 15.45 4.33
N ALA A 271 -18.78 14.64 4.45
CA ALA A 271 -17.46 15.00 3.94
C ALA A 271 -17.47 15.00 2.40
N GLU A 272 -18.13 14.03 1.79
CA GLU A 272 -18.32 13.88 0.35
C GLU A 272 -19.64 13.16 0.07
N ARG A 273 -20.26 13.48 -1.05
CA ARG A 273 -21.44 12.77 -1.57
C ARG A 273 -21.00 11.84 -2.69
N LEU A 274 -21.15 10.54 -2.47
CA LEU A 274 -20.82 9.52 -3.47
C LEU A 274 -21.91 9.47 -4.55
N THR A 275 -21.86 10.45 -5.47
CA THR A 275 -22.88 10.64 -6.54
C THR A 275 -22.36 10.38 -7.93
N GLU A 276 -21.12 9.92 -8.09
CA GLU A 276 -20.41 9.82 -9.37
C GLU A 276 -21.18 9.06 -10.45
N ARG A 277 -21.85 7.97 -10.05
CA ARG A 277 -22.72 7.21 -10.96
C ARG A 277 -23.94 8.00 -11.40
N ARG A 278 -24.62 8.70 -10.47
CA ARG A 278 -25.84 9.48 -10.79
C ARG A 278 -25.54 10.71 -11.66
N ASP A 279 -24.36 11.29 -11.46
CA ASP A 279 -23.93 12.50 -12.15
C ASP A 279 -23.34 12.18 -13.53
N ALA A 280 -23.24 10.89 -13.90
CA ALA A 280 -22.76 10.44 -15.20
C ALA A 280 -23.93 10.13 -16.12
N SER A 281 -23.87 10.64 -17.36
CA SER A 281 -24.72 10.19 -18.46
C SER A 281 -23.87 9.50 -19.53
N TRP A 282 -24.46 8.46 -20.12
CA TRP A 282 -23.79 7.59 -21.07
C TRP A 282 -24.64 7.48 -22.35
N SER A 283 -23.98 7.43 -23.49
CA SER A 283 -24.62 7.17 -24.80
C SER A 283 -23.89 6.05 -25.50
N MET A 284 -24.64 5.18 -26.16
CA MET A 284 -24.07 4.10 -26.95
C MET A 284 -23.41 4.62 -28.21
N ASN A 285 -22.16 4.26 -28.47
CA ASN A 285 -21.48 4.50 -29.73
C ASN A 285 -21.88 3.39 -30.72
N PRO A 286 -22.59 3.70 -31.81
CA PRO A 286 -23.09 2.69 -32.74
C PRO A 286 -21.99 1.97 -33.52
N VAL A 287 -20.82 2.59 -33.65
CA VAL A 287 -19.68 2.02 -34.39
C VAL A 287 -18.96 0.98 -33.53
N THR A 288 -18.63 1.33 -32.27
CA THR A 288 -17.87 0.45 -31.39
C THR A 288 -18.73 -0.47 -30.54
N GLY A 289 -20.01 -0.15 -30.34
CA GLY A 289 -20.91 -0.85 -29.44
C GLY A 289 -20.59 -0.64 -27.97
N ASN A 290 -19.74 0.35 -27.62
CA ASN A 290 -19.42 0.71 -26.25
C ASN A 290 -20.13 1.99 -25.85
N ALA A 291 -20.53 2.09 -24.59
CA ALA A 291 -21.03 3.35 -24.05
C ALA A 291 -19.89 4.38 -23.91
N ILE A 292 -20.20 5.62 -24.20
CA ILE A 292 -19.33 6.78 -24.04
C ILE A 292 -19.94 7.71 -23.01
N ARG A 293 -19.15 8.11 -22.04
CA ARG A 293 -19.54 9.09 -21.02
C ARG A 293 -19.62 10.49 -21.64
N SER A 294 -20.67 11.24 -21.32
CA SER A 294 -20.89 12.59 -21.84
C SER A 294 -19.95 13.64 -21.25
N SER A 295 -19.40 13.40 -20.06
CA SER A 295 -18.51 14.34 -19.38
C SER A 295 -17.14 13.69 -19.09
N THR A 296 -16.08 14.50 -19.11
CA THR A 296 -14.74 14.03 -18.73
C THR A 296 -14.74 13.55 -17.28
N PRO A 297 -14.24 12.34 -17.00
CA PRO A 297 -14.13 11.84 -15.65
C PRO A 297 -13.26 12.76 -14.78
N ARG A 298 -13.62 12.95 -13.52
CA ARG A 298 -12.73 13.61 -12.55
C ARG A 298 -11.48 12.76 -12.34
N LEU A 299 -10.36 13.39 -12.08
CA LEU A 299 -9.12 12.67 -11.75
C LEU A 299 -9.24 11.92 -10.41
N LEU A 300 -9.70 12.61 -9.38
CA LEU A 300 -10.08 12.01 -8.10
C LEU A 300 -11.47 11.38 -8.23
N ARG A 301 -11.52 10.07 -8.04
CA ARG A 301 -12.74 9.26 -8.11
C ARG A 301 -13.12 8.85 -6.68
N ALA A 302 -13.92 9.71 -6.03
CA ALA A 302 -14.24 9.59 -4.60
C ALA A 302 -14.79 8.21 -4.22
N GLU A 303 -15.64 7.62 -5.04
CA GLU A 303 -16.18 6.28 -4.80
C GLU A 303 -15.10 5.20 -4.90
N VAL A 304 -14.25 5.25 -5.93
CA VAL A 304 -13.18 4.25 -6.12
C VAL A 304 -12.16 4.32 -4.98
N GLU A 305 -11.79 5.54 -4.55
CA GLU A 305 -10.88 5.74 -3.41
C GLU A 305 -11.52 5.24 -2.10
N THR A 306 -12.83 5.42 -1.92
CA THR A 306 -13.58 4.90 -0.76
C THR A 306 -13.61 3.37 -0.76
N CYS A 307 -13.92 2.73 -1.88
CA CYS A 307 -13.88 1.26 -1.98
C CYS A 307 -12.44 0.73 -1.78
N GLY A 308 -11.45 1.48 -2.27
CA GLY A 308 -10.02 1.18 -2.10
C GLY A 308 -9.58 1.10 -0.65
N LEU A 309 -10.28 1.74 0.29
CA LEU A 309 -9.98 1.63 1.73
C LEU A 309 -9.86 0.18 2.19
N CYS A 310 -10.74 -0.70 1.70
CA CYS A 310 -10.74 -2.13 2.03
C CYS A 310 -10.30 -3.01 0.85
N HIS A 311 -10.59 -2.60 -0.40
CA HIS A 311 -10.35 -3.38 -1.61
C HIS A 311 -9.02 -3.04 -2.31
N ALA A 312 -7.99 -2.57 -1.56
CA ALA A 312 -6.63 -2.33 -2.05
C ALA A 312 -5.58 -3.02 -1.19
N ARG A 313 -4.48 -3.47 -1.81
CA ARG A 313 -3.26 -3.85 -1.07
C ARG A 313 -2.55 -2.57 -0.61
N ARG A 314 -2.62 -2.29 0.68
CA ARG A 314 -2.18 -1.00 1.23
C ARG A 314 -1.72 -1.13 2.68
N GLY A 315 -0.95 -0.17 3.15
CA GLY A 315 -0.60 0.01 4.56
C GLY A 315 -1.18 1.31 5.11
N GLN A 316 -1.76 1.28 6.30
CA GLN A 316 -2.32 2.45 6.96
C GLN A 316 -1.21 3.40 7.41
N SER A 317 -1.36 4.70 7.14
CA SER A 317 -0.47 5.77 7.60
C SER A 317 -1.18 6.82 8.46
N SER A 318 -2.51 6.76 8.55
CA SER A 318 -3.34 7.65 9.38
C SER A 318 -4.71 7.04 9.62
N GLU A 319 -5.29 7.28 10.79
CA GLU A 319 -6.68 6.93 11.11
C GLU A 319 -7.68 8.03 10.70
N ALA A 320 -7.22 9.11 10.05
CA ALA A 320 -8.05 10.27 9.69
C ALA A 320 -8.66 10.16 8.29
N TRP A 321 -9.10 8.95 7.90
CA TRP A 321 -9.77 8.73 6.62
C TRP A 321 -11.05 9.57 6.50
N LEU A 322 -11.22 10.18 5.33
CA LEU A 322 -12.45 10.91 4.95
C LEU A 322 -12.78 10.61 3.48
N PRO A 323 -14.05 10.31 3.15
CA PRO A 323 -14.50 10.21 1.76
C PRO A 323 -14.19 11.48 0.97
N GLY A 324 -13.95 11.35 -0.32
CA GLY A 324 -13.60 12.48 -1.18
C GLY A 324 -12.12 12.87 -1.14
N ARG A 325 -11.28 12.12 -0.45
CA ARG A 325 -9.82 12.26 -0.45
C ARG A 325 -9.17 11.12 -1.22
N TRP A 326 -7.95 11.35 -1.69
CA TRP A 326 -7.13 10.29 -2.21
C TRP A 326 -6.86 9.25 -1.12
N LEU A 327 -6.93 7.98 -1.46
CA LEU A 327 -6.56 6.89 -0.53
C LEU A 327 -5.15 7.10 0.03
N SER A 328 -4.23 7.60 -0.78
CA SER A 328 -2.86 7.92 -0.41
C SER A 328 -2.71 9.04 0.63
N ASP A 329 -3.77 9.75 1.01
CA ASP A 329 -3.72 10.67 2.17
C ASP A 329 -3.62 9.93 3.51
N THR A 330 -4.10 8.70 3.57
CA THR A 330 -4.13 7.91 4.80
C THR A 330 -3.57 6.51 4.64
N HIS A 331 -3.34 6.04 3.39
CA HIS A 331 -2.87 4.69 3.11
C HIS A 331 -1.85 4.69 1.98
N MET A 332 -0.77 3.96 2.17
CA MET A 332 0.22 3.73 1.12
C MET A 332 -0.17 2.51 0.30
N VAL A 333 -0.60 2.73 -0.94
CA VAL A 333 -1.03 1.67 -1.85
C VAL A 333 0.18 1.03 -2.53
N ALA A 334 0.22 -0.30 -2.58
CA ALA A 334 1.27 -1.02 -3.28
C ALA A 334 1.09 -0.90 -4.81
N PRO A 335 2.11 -0.42 -5.55
CA PRO A 335 2.08 -0.37 -7.01
C PRO A 335 2.24 -1.77 -7.64
N ILE A 336 2.27 -1.84 -8.99
CA ILE A 336 2.70 -3.05 -9.68
C ILE A 336 4.15 -3.34 -9.28
N ARG A 337 4.38 -4.53 -8.71
CA ARG A 337 5.71 -5.02 -8.33
C ARG A 337 5.76 -6.54 -8.39
N GLN A 338 6.97 -7.08 -8.51
CA GLN A 338 7.22 -8.52 -8.48
C GLN A 338 6.67 -9.16 -7.19
N GLY A 339 6.11 -10.35 -7.32
CA GLY A 339 5.51 -11.10 -6.22
C GLY A 339 4.07 -10.72 -5.88
N LEU A 340 3.61 -9.51 -6.25
CA LEU A 340 2.23 -9.07 -6.03
C LEU A 340 1.39 -9.12 -7.31
N TYR A 341 2.03 -8.85 -8.43
CA TYR A 341 1.42 -8.89 -9.76
C TYR A 341 2.29 -9.70 -10.73
N HIS A 342 1.67 -10.27 -11.75
CA HIS A 342 2.36 -10.71 -12.96
C HIS A 342 2.87 -9.49 -13.74
N ALA A 343 3.87 -9.68 -14.61
CA ALA A 343 4.47 -8.59 -15.38
C ALA A 343 3.47 -7.80 -16.22
N ASP A 344 2.41 -8.44 -16.67
CA ASP A 344 1.33 -7.78 -17.41
C ASP A 344 0.29 -7.09 -16.49
N GLY A 345 0.46 -7.13 -15.17
CA GLY A 345 -0.37 -6.49 -14.15
C GLY A 345 -1.59 -7.30 -13.72
N GLN A 346 -1.73 -8.57 -14.14
CA GLN A 346 -2.70 -9.47 -13.52
C GLN A 346 -2.33 -9.75 -12.06
N MET A 347 -3.34 -9.98 -11.22
CA MET A 347 -3.10 -10.31 -9.81
C MET A 347 -2.36 -11.66 -9.68
N LEU A 348 -1.27 -11.66 -8.91
CA LEU A 348 -0.52 -12.87 -8.55
C LEU A 348 -0.82 -13.24 -7.09
N ASP A 349 -0.58 -12.32 -6.17
CA ASP A 349 -0.92 -12.44 -4.76
C ASP A 349 -2.18 -11.62 -4.44
N GLU A 350 -2.61 -11.58 -3.19
CA GLU A 350 -3.79 -10.84 -2.72
C GLU A 350 -3.64 -9.32 -2.88
N ALA A 351 -3.67 -8.85 -4.16
CA ALA A 351 -3.56 -7.44 -4.49
C ALA A 351 -4.89 -6.69 -4.38
N TYR A 352 -5.99 -7.41 -4.28
CA TYR A 352 -7.38 -6.91 -4.30
C TYR A 352 -7.74 -6.14 -5.57
N ASN A 353 -8.97 -5.65 -5.65
CA ASN A 353 -9.55 -5.16 -6.92
C ASN A 353 -9.14 -3.73 -7.31
N TYR A 354 -8.76 -2.88 -6.33
CA TYR A 354 -8.47 -1.47 -6.58
C TYR A 354 -7.35 -1.25 -7.61
N GLY A 355 -6.20 -1.90 -7.43
CA GLY A 355 -5.06 -1.79 -8.34
C GLY A 355 -5.37 -2.35 -9.73
N SER A 356 -6.07 -3.49 -9.80
CA SER A 356 -6.53 -4.09 -11.04
C SER A 356 -7.49 -3.17 -11.79
N PHE A 357 -8.49 -2.62 -11.09
CA PHE A 357 -9.49 -1.73 -11.68
C PHE A 357 -8.85 -0.44 -12.22
N LYS A 358 -7.92 0.19 -11.50
CA LYS A 358 -7.19 1.39 -11.95
C LYS A 358 -6.32 1.16 -13.20
N GLN A 359 -6.06 -0.07 -13.58
CA GLN A 359 -5.39 -0.44 -14.82
C GLN A 359 -6.37 -0.57 -16.02
N SER A 360 -7.68 -0.57 -15.78
CA SER A 360 -8.70 -0.88 -16.79
C SER A 360 -9.06 0.31 -17.68
N ARG A 361 -9.48 0.02 -18.91
CA ARG A 361 -10.11 1.01 -19.79
C ARG A 361 -11.43 1.56 -19.24
N MET A 362 -12.15 0.74 -18.46
CA MET A 362 -13.40 1.17 -17.85
C MET A 362 -13.15 2.26 -16.81
N PHE A 363 -12.14 2.09 -15.95
CA PHE A 363 -11.73 3.17 -15.05
C PHE A 363 -11.34 4.44 -15.83
N ALA A 364 -10.51 4.32 -16.86
CA ALA A 364 -10.10 5.46 -17.68
C ALA A 364 -11.29 6.14 -18.36
N ALA A 365 -12.31 5.39 -18.78
CA ALA A 365 -13.55 5.91 -19.36
C ALA A 365 -14.49 6.55 -18.34
N GLY A 366 -14.24 6.38 -17.04
CA GLY A 366 -15.03 6.98 -15.98
C GLY A 366 -16.06 6.06 -15.35
N VAL A 367 -15.99 4.75 -15.57
CA VAL A 367 -16.79 3.75 -14.84
C VAL A 367 -16.38 3.73 -13.38
N THR A 368 -17.32 3.54 -12.47
CA THR A 368 -17.10 3.42 -11.04
C THR A 368 -17.66 2.08 -10.51
N CYS A 369 -17.35 1.73 -9.28
CA CYS A 369 -17.75 0.43 -8.71
C CYS A 369 -19.27 0.25 -8.69
N SER A 370 -20.02 1.32 -8.38
CA SER A 370 -21.48 1.26 -8.33
C SER A 370 -22.17 1.22 -9.70
N ASP A 371 -21.45 1.35 -10.81
CA ASP A 371 -22.01 1.08 -12.13
C ASP A 371 -22.35 -0.41 -12.31
N CYS A 372 -21.55 -1.30 -11.70
CA CYS A 372 -21.74 -2.74 -11.75
C CYS A 372 -22.36 -3.31 -10.48
N HIS A 373 -21.96 -2.82 -9.30
CA HIS A 373 -22.41 -3.28 -8.00
C HIS A 373 -23.46 -2.36 -7.39
N GLU A 374 -24.43 -2.91 -6.68
CA GLU A 374 -25.26 -2.17 -5.75
C GLU A 374 -24.50 -2.09 -4.41
N PRO A 375 -23.99 -0.91 -4.00
CA PRO A 375 -22.98 -0.83 -2.92
C PRO A 375 -23.52 -1.22 -1.54
N HIS A 376 -24.83 -1.10 -1.27
CA HIS A 376 -25.41 -1.46 0.01
C HIS A 376 -25.60 -2.97 0.14
N SER A 377 -26.00 -3.67 -0.94
CA SER A 377 -26.13 -5.12 -0.93
C SER A 377 -24.85 -5.87 -1.29
N GLY A 378 -23.89 -5.20 -1.92
CA GLY A 378 -22.66 -5.80 -2.50
C GLY A 378 -22.92 -6.63 -3.76
N LYS A 379 -24.18 -6.83 -4.18
CA LYS A 379 -24.56 -7.65 -5.33
C LYS A 379 -24.39 -6.91 -6.64
N LEU A 380 -24.28 -7.65 -7.75
CA LEU A 380 -24.36 -7.07 -9.07
C LEU A 380 -25.74 -6.45 -9.33
N ARG A 381 -25.77 -5.32 -10.05
CA ARG A 381 -27.02 -4.61 -10.43
C ARG A 381 -27.87 -5.39 -11.41
N ALA A 382 -27.25 -6.26 -12.19
CA ALA A 382 -27.92 -7.15 -13.11
C ALA A 382 -27.25 -8.54 -13.05
N ARG A 383 -28.02 -9.58 -13.42
CA ARG A 383 -27.53 -10.97 -13.36
C ARG A 383 -26.53 -11.25 -14.49
N ALA A 384 -25.48 -11.98 -14.16
CA ALA A 384 -24.45 -12.47 -15.08
C ALA A 384 -24.00 -11.38 -16.08
N ASP A 385 -23.94 -11.68 -17.36
CA ASP A 385 -23.46 -10.78 -18.41
C ASP A 385 -24.38 -9.57 -18.66
N SER A 386 -25.63 -9.58 -18.16
CA SER A 386 -26.52 -8.43 -18.27
C SER A 386 -25.94 -7.18 -17.61
N VAL A 387 -25.04 -7.31 -16.65
CA VAL A 387 -24.34 -6.19 -16.05
C VAL A 387 -23.37 -5.54 -17.04
N CYS A 388 -22.75 -6.32 -17.92
CA CYS A 388 -21.85 -5.84 -18.96
C CYS A 388 -22.64 -5.18 -20.10
N LEU A 389 -23.79 -5.76 -20.46
CA LEU A 389 -24.66 -5.32 -21.56
C LEU A 389 -25.38 -3.98 -21.29
N GLN A 390 -25.27 -3.41 -20.08
CA GLN A 390 -25.68 -2.03 -19.83
C GLN A 390 -24.86 -1.01 -20.63
N CYS A 391 -23.60 -1.35 -20.95
CA CYS A 391 -22.64 -0.48 -21.61
C CYS A 391 -22.03 -1.08 -22.89
N HIS A 392 -22.21 -2.38 -23.12
CA HIS A 392 -21.68 -3.11 -24.28
C HIS A 392 -22.85 -3.67 -25.11
N ALA A 393 -22.98 -3.23 -26.36
CA ALA A 393 -24.10 -3.60 -27.23
C ALA A 393 -24.11 -5.10 -27.52
N SER A 394 -25.23 -5.76 -27.27
CA SER A 394 -25.38 -7.20 -27.45
C SER A 394 -25.13 -7.69 -28.85
N ASP A 395 -25.59 -6.93 -29.88
CA ASP A 395 -25.37 -7.22 -31.28
C ASP A 395 -23.89 -7.22 -31.72
N LYS A 396 -23.02 -6.64 -30.91
CA LYS A 396 -21.56 -6.63 -31.15
C LYS A 396 -20.82 -7.69 -30.29
N TYR A 397 -21.26 -7.93 -29.04
CA TYR A 397 -20.45 -8.64 -28.05
C TYR A 397 -21.02 -10.00 -27.64
N THR A 398 -22.30 -10.32 -27.88
CA THR A 398 -22.87 -11.65 -27.60
C THR A 398 -22.90 -12.57 -28.84
N VAL A 399 -22.30 -12.15 -29.94
CA VAL A 399 -22.27 -12.89 -31.16
C VAL A 399 -21.09 -13.85 -31.25
N ALA A 400 -21.27 -14.99 -31.96
CA ALA A 400 -20.20 -15.98 -32.15
C ALA A 400 -18.93 -15.37 -32.78
N ALA A 401 -19.08 -14.32 -33.61
CA ALA A 401 -17.95 -13.59 -34.17
C ALA A 401 -17.06 -12.91 -33.17
N HIS A 402 -17.58 -12.53 -31.95
CA HIS A 402 -16.81 -11.99 -30.87
C HIS A 402 -16.28 -13.11 -29.96
N GLN A 403 -17.17 -13.99 -29.53
CA GLN A 403 -16.84 -15.04 -28.55
C GLN A 403 -15.93 -16.13 -29.12
N ARG A 404 -16.02 -16.41 -30.45
CA ARG A 404 -15.26 -17.44 -31.17
C ARG A 404 -15.46 -18.86 -30.63
N HIS A 405 -16.54 -19.06 -29.87
CA HIS A 405 -16.99 -20.35 -29.38
C HIS A 405 -18.42 -20.59 -29.91
N GLU A 406 -18.67 -21.73 -30.45
CA GLU A 406 -20.02 -22.21 -30.71
C GLU A 406 -20.73 -22.49 -29.40
N ALA A 407 -22.03 -22.68 -29.44
CA ALA A 407 -22.82 -22.88 -28.22
C ALA A 407 -22.24 -24.01 -27.35
N VAL A 408 -21.67 -23.63 -26.22
CA VAL A 408 -21.21 -24.52 -25.15
C VAL A 408 -22.23 -24.48 -24.02
N ASP A 409 -22.39 -25.56 -23.32
CA ASP A 409 -23.25 -25.64 -22.15
C ASP A 409 -22.40 -25.89 -20.90
N PRO A 410 -22.41 -25.01 -19.90
CA PRO A 410 -23.10 -23.71 -19.86
C PRO A 410 -22.47 -22.66 -20.79
N PRO A 411 -23.23 -21.64 -21.23
CA PRO A 411 -22.72 -20.57 -22.06
C PRO A 411 -21.55 -19.83 -21.41
N LEU A 412 -20.54 -19.45 -22.21
CA LEU A 412 -19.41 -18.69 -21.73
C LEU A 412 -19.85 -17.30 -21.27
N SER A 413 -19.43 -16.88 -20.08
CA SER A 413 -19.65 -15.52 -19.59
C SER A 413 -18.59 -14.54 -20.14
N CYS A 414 -18.92 -13.26 -20.20
CA CYS A 414 -17.94 -12.21 -20.50
C CYS A 414 -16.76 -12.24 -19.54
N ALA A 415 -17.04 -12.51 -18.25
CA ALA A 415 -16.06 -12.58 -17.20
C ALA A 415 -15.03 -13.71 -17.42
N SER A 416 -15.42 -14.86 -17.98
CA SER A 416 -14.51 -15.97 -18.22
C SER A 416 -13.29 -15.58 -19.06
N CYS A 417 -13.44 -14.63 -19.99
CA CYS A 417 -12.34 -14.17 -20.83
C CYS A 417 -11.73 -12.83 -20.36
N HIS A 418 -12.56 -11.92 -19.81
CA HIS A 418 -12.14 -10.54 -19.50
C HIS A 418 -11.83 -10.29 -18.04
N MET A 419 -12.22 -11.20 -17.14
CA MET A 419 -12.03 -11.14 -15.69
C MET A 419 -11.66 -12.54 -15.16
N PRO A 420 -10.51 -13.11 -15.58
CA PRO A 420 -10.14 -14.46 -15.16
C PRO A 420 -10.12 -14.56 -13.63
N GLU A 421 -10.55 -15.71 -13.12
CA GLU A 421 -10.59 -15.96 -11.68
C GLU A 421 -9.27 -16.51 -11.17
N ARG A 422 -8.96 -16.15 -9.93
CA ARG A 422 -7.89 -16.74 -9.12
C ARG A 422 -8.44 -17.14 -7.77
N THR A 423 -7.95 -18.25 -7.24
CA THR A 423 -8.36 -18.74 -5.91
C THR A 423 -7.37 -18.27 -4.88
N TYR A 424 -7.87 -17.54 -3.86
CA TYR A 424 -7.14 -17.11 -2.68
C TYR A 424 -7.67 -17.83 -1.46
N MET A 425 -6.91 -17.84 -0.37
CA MET A 425 -7.33 -18.45 0.90
C MET A 425 -7.96 -19.85 0.71
N VAL A 426 -7.42 -20.64 -0.21
CA VAL A 426 -7.81 -22.02 -0.56
C VAL A 426 -9.17 -22.15 -1.28
N VAL A 427 -10.17 -21.34 -0.90
CA VAL A 427 -11.58 -21.53 -1.34
C VAL A 427 -12.19 -20.29 -1.99
N ASP A 428 -11.57 -19.14 -1.87
CA ASP A 428 -12.12 -17.84 -2.28
C ASP A 428 -11.71 -17.51 -3.73
N ARG A 429 -12.64 -17.69 -4.66
CA ARG A 429 -12.46 -17.40 -6.09
C ARG A 429 -12.78 -15.93 -6.35
N ARG A 430 -11.81 -15.19 -6.85
CA ARG A 430 -11.94 -13.74 -7.14
C ARG A 430 -11.64 -13.44 -8.58
N HIS A 431 -12.49 -12.61 -9.19
CA HIS A 431 -12.29 -12.07 -10.53
C HIS A 431 -11.25 -10.95 -10.55
N ASP A 432 -10.36 -10.97 -11.54
CA ASP A 432 -9.46 -9.84 -11.81
C ASP A 432 -10.24 -8.69 -12.45
N HIS A 433 -10.25 -7.51 -11.79
CA HIS A 433 -10.99 -6.32 -12.23
C HIS A 433 -10.21 -5.43 -13.22
N SER A 434 -9.13 -5.94 -13.82
CA SER A 434 -8.40 -5.20 -14.85
C SER A 434 -9.12 -5.20 -16.23
N PHE A 435 -10.17 -5.99 -16.37
CA PHE A 435 -11.03 -6.08 -17.57
C PHE A 435 -10.21 -6.19 -18.86
N ARG A 436 -9.41 -7.23 -18.92
CA ARG A 436 -8.41 -7.41 -19.98
C ARG A 436 -9.02 -7.87 -21.29
N VAL A 437 -8.43 -7.42 -22.37
CA VAL A 437 -8.49 -8.15 -23.64
C VAL A 437 -7.49 -9.30 -23.52
N PRO A 438 -7.89 -10.57 -23.74
CA PRO A 438 -6.97 -11.70 -23.63
C PRO A 438 -5.73 -11.55 -24.52
N ARG A 439 -4.55 -11.75 -23.96
CA ARG A 439 -3.24 -11.58 -24.58
C ARG A 439 -2.37 -12.83 -24.42
N PRO A 440 -2.79 -13.98 -25.01
CA PRO A 440 -2.00 -15.21 -24.94
C PRO A 440 -0.65 -15.10 -25.67
N ASP A 441 -0.48 -14.16 -26.56
CA ASP A 441 0.80 -13.79 -27.16
C ASP A 441 1.82 -13.29 -26.11
N VAL A 442 1.36 -12.51 -25.13
CA VAL A 442 2.18 -12.09 -23.99
C VAL A 442 2.49 -13.29 -23.08
N SER A 443 1.52 -14.17 -22.88
CA SER A 443 1.70 -15.39 -22.10
C SER A 443 2.73 -16.33 -22.71
N ALA A 444 2.67 -16.55 -24.02
CA ALA A 444 3.65 -17.35 -24.75
C ALA A 444 5.08 -16.77 -24.65
N LYS A 445 5.19 -15.41 -24.65
CA LYS A 445 6.49 -14.74 -24.60
C LYS A 445 7.07 -14.63 -23.19
N LEU A 446 6.21 -14.39 -22.18
CA LEU A 446 6.64 -13.97 -20.83
C LEU A 446 6.16 -14.89 -19.70
N GLY A 447 5.42 -15.96 -20.00
CA GLY A 447 4.90 -16.89 -19.01
C GLY A 447 3.78 -16.34 -18.12
N THR A 448 3.13 -15.24 -18.51
CA THR A 448 1.97 -14.72 -17.76
C THR A 448 0.74 -15.59 -17.97
N PRO A 449 -0.21 -15.65 -17.01
CA PRO A 449 -1.43 -16.45 -17.22
C PRO A 449 -2.34 -15.84 -18.30
N ASN A 450 -3.19 -16.65 -18.90
CA ASN A 450 -4.23 -16.21 -19.84
C ASN A 450 -5.53 -17.00 -19.68
N ALA A 451 -6.64 -16.38 -19.95
CA ALA A 451 -7.97 -16.96 -19.79
C ALA A 451 -8.24 -18.17 -20.70
N CYS A 452 -7.53 -18.31 -21.82
CA CYS A 452 -7.73 -19.46 -22.72
C CYS A 452 -7.30 -20.77 -22.05
N ASN A 453 -6.14 -20.76 -21.39
CA ASN A 453 -5.59 -21.94 -20.73
C ASN A 453 -6.28 -22.28 -19.39
N ASP A 454 -7.14 -21.42 -18.87
CA ASP A 454 -7.99 -21.76 -17.73
C ASP A 454 -9.03 -22.87 -18.10
N CYS A 455 -9.45 -22.92 -19.36
CA CYS A 455 -10.33 -23.97 -19.89
C CYS A 455 -9.58 -24.97 -20.77
N HIS A 456 -8.63 -24.51 -21.58
CA HIS A 456 -7.82 -25.34 -22.50
C HIS A 456 -6.48 -25.68 -21.85
N GLY A 457 -6.51 -26.31 -20.67
CA GLY A 457 -5.32 -26.65 -19.90
C GLY A 457 -4.41 -27.71 -20.56
N ASP A 458 -4.92 -28.43 -21.57
CA ASP A 458 -4.18 -29.38 -22.42
C ASP A 458 -3.43 -28.69 -23.58
N LYS A 459 -3.66 -27.40 -23.82
CA LYS A 459 -3.04 -26.62 -24.89
C LYS A 459 -1.98 -25.68 -24.35
N THR A 460 -1.08 -25.23 -25.22
CA THR A 460 -0.04 -24.25 -24.86
C THR A 460 -0.52 -22.82 -25.06
N ALA A 461 0.22 -21.85 -24.49
CA ALA A 461 -0.04 -20.43 -24.69
C ALA A 461 0.16 -20.03 -26.17
N GLU A 462 1.09 -20.67 -26.91
CA GLU A 462 1.33 -20.46 -28.34
C GLU A 462 0.14 -20.89 -29.19
N TRP A 463 -0.51 -22.00 -28.81
CA TRP A 463 -1.76 -22.42 -29.46
C TRP A 463 -2.83 -21.32 -29.31
N ALA A 464 -3.03 -20.80 -28.10
CA ALA A 464 -3.99 -19.75 -27.84
C ALA A 464 -3.62 -18.44 -28.58
N ALA A 465 -2.32 -18.12 -28.61
CA ALA A 465 -1.81 -16.94 -29.32
C ALA A 465 -2.10 -17.02 -30.83
N SER A 466 -1.83 -18.18 -31.43
CA SER A 466 -2.11 -18.42 -32.86
C SER A 466 -3.61 -18.34 -33.17
N ALA A 467 -4.48 -18.89 -32.31
CA ALA A 467 -5.93 -18.76 -32.50
C ALA A 467 -6.39 -17.30 -32.46
N VAL A 468 -5.94 -16.54 -31.46
CA VAL A 468 -6.28 -15.12 -31.31
C VAL A 468 -5.68 -14.27 -32.44
N GLU A 469 -4.48 -14.57 -32.92
CA GLU A 469 -3.89 -13.93 -34.09
C GLU A 469 -4.68 -14.19 -35.36
N HIS A 470 -5.10 -15.43 -35.57
CA HIS A 470 -5.98 -15.80 -36.70
C HIS A 470 -7.31 -15.02 -36.67
N TRP A 471 -7.91 -14.83 -35.51
CA TRP A 471 -9.21 -14.16 -35.37
C TRP A 471 -9.14 -12.64 -35.48
N HIS A 472 -8.06 -12.03 -35.01
CA HIS A 472 -7.98 -10.57 -34.81
C HIS A 472 -6.73 -9.91 -35.39
N GLY A 473 -5.89 -10.68 -36.10
CA GLY A 473 -4.63 -10.23 -36.69
C GLY A 473 -3.48 -10.04 -35.70
N PRO A 474 -2.25 -9.84 -36.20
CA PRO A 474 -1.05 -9.79 -35.40
C PRO A 474 -0.90 -8.50 -34.58
N ASN A 475 -1.48 -7.38 -35.05
CA ASN A 475 -1.28 -6.07 -34.41
C ASN A 475 -2.32 -5.82 -33.33
N ARG A 476 -1.99 -6.21 -32.11
CA ARG A 476 -2.86 -6.01 -30.95
C ARG A 476 -2.58 -4.65 -30.32
N LYS A 477 -3.61 -3.82 -30.20
CA LYS A 477 -3.55 -2.55 -29.46
C LYS A 477 -4.26 -2.70 -28.13
N GLY A 478 -3.62 -2.33 -27.03
CA GLY A 478 -4.21 -2.40 -25.70
C GLY A 478 -3.70 -1.30 -24.79
N LEU A 479 -4.49 -0.95 -23.75
CA LEU A 479 -4.10 -0.01 -22.72
C LEU A 479 -2.99 -0.58 -21.80
N GLN A 480 -2.95 -1.91 -21.65
CA GLN A 480 -2.09 -2.64 -20.75
C GLN A 480 -0.86 -3.21 -21.47
N ASN A 481 -0.02 -2.34 -22.06
CA ASN A 481 1.14 -2.71 -22.88
C ASN A 481 2.47 -2.60 -22.13
N TYR A 482 2.50 -2.83 -20.84
CA TYR A 482 3.68 -2.66 -19.99
C TYR A 482 4.35 -3.98 -19.57
N ALA A 483 3.81 -5.13 -19.98
CA ALA A 483 4.29 -6.45 -19.56
C ALA A 483 5.78 -6.67 -19.81
N GLU A 484 6.26 -6.30 -21.01
CA GLU A 484 7.64 -6.48 -21.39
C GLU A 484 8.60 -5.64 -20.55
N ALA A 485 8.17 -4.42 -20.18
CA ALA A 485 8.97 -3.51 -19.37
C ALA A 485 9.17 -4.06 -17.94
N PHE A 486 8.09 -4.50 -17.28
CA PHE A 486 8.19 -5.09 -15.93
C PHE A 486 8.94 -6.42 -15.95
N HIS A 487 8.67 -7.28 -16.95
CA HIS A 487 9.40 -8.54 -17.08
C HIS A 487 10.92 -8.30 -17.30
N ALA A 488 11.28 -7.34 -18.14
CA ALA A 488 12.69 -6.99 -18.35
C ALA A 488 13.36 -6.53 -17.05
N ALA A 489 12.67 -5.70 -16.25
CA ALA A 489 13.19 -5.24 -14.97
C ALA A 489 13.37 -6.40 -13.98
N TRP A 490 12.37 -7.26 -13.84
CA TRP A 490 12.38 -8.37 -12.88
C TRP A 490 13.34 -9.52 -13.27
N THR A 491 13.71 -9.61 -14.55
CA THR A 491 14.69 -10.59 -15.06
C THR A 491 16.08 -9.99 -15.30
N GLY A 492 16.31 -8.72 -14.95
CA GLY A 492 17.61 -8.07 -15.05
C GLY A 492 18.09 -7.83 -16.50
N ARG A 493 17.18 -7.69 -17.47
CA ARG A 493 17.54 -7.41 -18.87
C ARG A 493 18.16 -6.01 -19.00
N SER A 494 19.14 -5.88 -19.87
CA SER A 494 19.86 -4.61 -20.10
C SER A 494 19.00 -3.49 -20.68
N ASP A 495 17.90 -3.80 -21.39
CA ASP A 495 16.97 -2.84 -21.97
C ASP A 495 15.85 -2.40 -21.00
N ALA A 496 15.81 -2.92 -19.77
CA ALA A 496 14.79 -2.65 -18.77
C ALA A 496 14.55 -1.16 -18.52
N ALA A 497 15.62 -0.38 -18.32
CA ALA A 497 15.54 1.06 -18.08
C ALA A 497 14.85 1.82 -19.23
N ALA A 498 15.18 1.45 -20.48
CA ALA A 498 14.60 2.08 -21.65
C ALA A 498 13.11 1.74 -21.80
N LEU A 499 12.73 0.48 -21.55
CA LEU A 499 11.33 0.02 -21.59
C LEU A 499 10.49 0.66 -20.48
N LEU A 500 10.97 0.64 -19.24
CA LEU A 500 10.29 1.29 -18.11
C LEU A 500 10.16 2.79 -18.32
N GLY A 501 11.18 3.44 -18.88
CA GLY A 501 11.17 4.86 -19.21
C GLY A 501 10.05 5.24 -20.19
N LYS A 502 9.79 4.40 -21.20
CA LYS A 502 8.67 4.59 -22.14
C LYS A 502 7.32 4.50 -21.41
N ILE A 503 7.16 3.52 -20.49
CA ILE A 503 5.93 3.39 -19.71
C ILE A 503 5.74 4.60 -18.80
N ALA A 504 6.76 5.03 -18.09
CA ALA A 504 6.69 6.18 -17.19
C ALA A 504 6.35 7.50 -17.89
N ALA A 505 6.82 7.69 -19.12
CA ALA A 505 6.62 8.90 -19.92
C ALA A 505 5.25 8.97 -20.63
N ASP A 506 4.64 7.83 -20.97
CA ASP A 506 3.40 7.78 -21.75
C ASP A 506 2.17 8.06 -20.88
N ARG A 507 1.56 9.22 -21.05
CA ARG A 507 0.34 9.65 -20.34
C ARG A 507 -0.91 8.82 -20.66
N ASN A 508 -0.90 8.04 -21.73
CA ASN A 508 -1.99 7.12 -22.05
C ASN A 508 -1.91 5.80 -21.25
N VAL A 509 -0.76 5.51 -20.67
CA VAL A 509 -0.60 4.38 -19.74
C VAL A 509 -1.27 4.73 -18.41
N PRO A 510 -2.02 3.80 -17.79
CA PRO A 510 -2.63 4.03 -16.50
C PRO A 510 -1.64 4.54 -15.44
N ALA A 511 -2.06 5.53 -14.64
CA ALA A 511 -1.22 6.12 -13.59
C ALA A 511 -0.65 5.06 -12.64
N PHE A 512 -1.44 4.00 -12.36
CA PHE A 512 -1.03 2.87 -11.54
C PHE A 512 0.20 2.14 -12.11
N ALA A 513 0.24 1.90 -13.43
CA ALA A 513 1.38 1.27 -14.10
C ALA A 513 2.57 2.23 -14.24
N ARG A 514 2.32 3.53 -14.49
CA ARG A 514 3.39 4.55 -14.54
C ARG A 514 4.09 4.70 -13.17
N ALA A 515 3.33 4.67 -12.08
CA ALA A 515 3.88 4.68 -10.73
C ALA A 515 4.77 3.46 -10.47
N GLY A 516 4.32 2.26 -10.86
CA GLY A 516 5.13 1.04 -10.78
C GLY A 516 6.42 1.13 -11.61
N ALA A 517 6.32 1.62 -12.86
CA ALA A 517 7.48 1.77 -13.73
C ALA A 517 8.54 2.74 -13.16
N LEU A 518 8.11 3.85 -12.55
CA LEU A 518 9.02 4.77 -11.85
C LEU A 518 9.67 4.09 -10.63
N THR A 519 8.92 3.31 -9.87
CA THR A 519 9.46 2.55 -8.73
C THR A 519 10.53 1.55 -9.20
N GLU A 520 10.28 0.80 -10.27
CA GLU A 520 11.23 -0.18 -10.83
C GLU A 520 12.45 0.48 -11.52
N LEU A 521 12.38 1.76 -11.86
CA LEU A 521 13.51 2.53 -12.38
C LEU A 521 14.55 2.91 -11.31
N ARG A 522 14.28 2.72 -10.03
CA ARG A 522 15.19 3.08 -8.93
C ARG A 522 16.63 2.56 -9.15
N PRO A 523 16.91 1.27 -9.44
CA PRO A 523 18.26 0.76 -9.64
C PRO A 523 18.92 1.24 -10.93
N HIS A 524 18.19 1.93 -11.80
CA HIS A 524 18.60 2.39 -13.11
C HIS A 524 18.70 3.91 -13.23
N VAL A 525 18.65 4.65 -12.11
CA VAL A 525 18.71 6.12 -12.13
C VAL A 525 20.03 6.59 -12.75
N SER A 526 19.94 7.48 -13.72
CA SER A 526 21.06 8.05 -14.46
C SER A 526 20.74 9.48 -14.91
N PRO A 527 21.74 10.28 -15.30
CA PRO A 527 21.48 11.61 -15.87
C PRO A 527 20.56 11.59 -17.09
N SER A 528 20.58 10.52 -17.89
CA SER A 528 19.76 10.39 -19.10
C SER A 528 18.27 10.21 -18.81
N ASN A 529 17.90 9.64 -17.66
CA ASN A 529 16.49 9.40 -17.27
C ASN A 529 16.00 10.26 -16.09
N ALA A 530 16.82 11.14 -15.54
CA ALA A 530 16.46 12.04 -14.44
C ALA A 530 15.23 12.94 -14.77
N ASN A 531 15.00 13.23 -16.05
CA ASN A 531 13.83 13.98 -16.50
C ASN A 531 12.51 13.24 -16.26
N LEU A 532 12.51 11.90 -16.26
CA LEU A 532 11.33 11.09 -15.93
C LEU A 532 10.91 11.30 -14.48
N ALA A 533 11.86 11.30 -13.55
CA ALA A 533 11.60 11.61 -12.15
C ALA A 533 10.99 13.02 -12.02
N ARG A 534 11.60 14.04 -12.63
CA ARG A 534 11.08 15.42 -12.59
C ARG A 534 9.66 15.52 -13.13
N ALA A 535 9.35 14.88 -14.25
CA ALA A 535 8.01 14.83 -14.80
C ALA A 535 7.03 14.09 -13.87
N GLY A 536 7.47 12.99 -13.25
CA GLY A 536 6.70 12.21 -12.28
C GLY A 536 6.40 12.97 -11.00
N LEU A 537 7.33 13.77 -10.47
CA LEU A 537 7.13 14.62 -9.28
C LEU A 537 6.05 15.70 -9.50
N SER A 538 5.73 16.04 -10.74
CA SER A 538 4.69 17.00 -11.10
C SER A 538 3.43 16.36 -11.66
N ASP A 539 3.30 15.03 -11.57
CA ASP A 539 2.13 14.33 -12.09
C ASP A 539 0.88 14.66 -11.26
N PRO A 540 -0.29 14.83 -11.89
CA PRO A 540 -1.53 15.07 -11.16
C PRO A 540 -1.95 13.92 -10.24
N ASP A 541 -1.60 12.66 -10.56
CA ASP A 541 -1.89 11.51 -9.70
C ASP A 541 -0.83 11.36 -8.61
N PRO A 542 -1.20 11.36 -7.31
CA PRO A 542 -0.25 11.25 -6.21
C PRO A 542 0.54 9.94 -6.20
N MET A 543 -0.01 8.84 -6.73
CA MET A 543 0.73 7.58 -6.82
C MET A 543 1.95 7.70 -7.75
N VAL A 544 1.81 8.44 -8.86
CA VAL A 544 2.94 8.69 -9.77
C VAL A 544 3.99 9.56 -9.11
N ARG A 545 3.59 10.57 -8.33
CA ARG A 545 4.53 11.39 -7.55
C ARG A 545 5.29 10.55 -6.51
N ILE A 546 4.59 9.63 -5.82
CA ILE A 546 5.23 8.70 -4.87
C ILE A 546 6.20 7.76 -5.61
N GLY A 547 5.81 7.20 -6.75
CA GLY A 547 6.71 6.38 -7.58
C GLY A 547 7.97 7.14 -8.03
N ALA A 548 7.81 8.43 -8.37
CA ALA A 548 8.96 9.29 -8.72
C ALA A 548 9.88 9.57 -7.53
N LEU A 549 9.31 9.74 -6.32
CA LEU A 549 10.11 9.85 -5.09
C LEU A 549 10.89 8.55 -4.82
N THR A 550 10.25 7.40 -5.00
CA THR A 550 10.92 6.09 -4.86
C THR A 550 12.04 5.91 -5.87
N MET A 551 11.83 6.33 -7.12
CA MET A 551 12.90 6.32 -8.15
C MET A 551 14.15 7.06 -7.68
N LEU A 552 14.02 8.12 -6.89
CA LEU A 552 15.13 8.99 -6.47
C LEU A 552 15.83 8.52 -5.18
N GLU A 553 15.42 7.41 -4.55
CA GLU A 553 15.93 7.00 -3.24
C GLU A 553 17.45 6.80 -3.17
N ASP A 554 18.08 6.38 -4.26
CA ASP A 554 19.52 6.13 -4.33
C ASP A 554 20.32 7.33 -4.89
N MET A 555 19.63 8.46 -5.14
CA MET A 555 20.28 9.69 -5.61
C MET A 555 21.09 10.36 -4.48
N PRO A 556 22.26 10.96 -4.78
CA PRO A 556 23.05 11.68 -3.79
C PRO A 556 22.25 12.79 -3.08
N PRO A 557 22.37 12.93 -1.75
CA PRO A 557 21.58 13.88 -0.95
C PRO A 557 21.64 15.34 -1.42
N ASN A 558 22.79 15.79 -1.93
CA ASN A 558 22.98 17.15 -2.45
C ASN A 558 22.19 17.45 -3.72
N GLN A 559 21.76 16.44 -4.46
CA GLN A 559 20.95 16.57 -5.67
C GLN A 559 19.44 16.44 -5.38
N LEU A 560 19.07 15.86 -4.23
CA LEU A 560 17.66 15.59 -3.88
C LEU A 560 16.90 16.85 -3.49
N TRP A 561 17.52 17.76 -2.70
CA TRP A 561 16.80 18.88 -2.11
C TRP A 561 16.06 19.76 -3.12
N PRO A 562 16.70 20.25 -4.21
CA PRO A 562 16.02 21.11 -5.17
C PRO A 562 14.83 20.46 -5.87
N LEU A 563 14.86 19.12 -6.01
CA LEU A 563 13.83 18.37 -6.70
C LEU A 563 12.66 18.03 -5.77
N VAL A 564 12.95 17.69 -4.53
CA VAL A 564 11.99 17.05 -3.61
C VAL A 564 11.40 18.02 -2.60
N ALA A 565 12.11 19.07 -2.19
CA ALA A 565 11.64 20.03 -1.19
C ALA A 565 10.28 20.69 -1.51
N PRO A 566 9.90 20.98 -2.76
CA PRO A 566 8.56 21.46 -3.08
C PRO A 566 7.44 20.50 -2.62
N LEU A 567 7.67 19.17 -2.63
CA LEU A 567 6.68 18.17 -2.26
C LEU A 567 6.48 18.03 -0.74
N LEU A 568 7.31 18.67 0.08
CA LEU A 568 7.07 18.78 1.53
C LEU A 568 5.78 19.57 1.86
N SER A 569 5.23 20.30 0.90
CA SER A 569 3.96 21.02 1.00
C SER A 569 2.90 20.48 0.02
N ASP A 570 3.09 19.28 -0.49
CA ASP A 570 2.11 18.64 -1.38
C ASP A 570 0.73 18.54 -0.71
N SER A 571 -0.33 18.68 -1.48
CA SER A 571 -1.70 18.54 -0.97
C SER A 571 -1.98 17.12 -0.44
N ASN A 572 -1.30 16.11 -0.99
CA ASN A 572 -1.44 14.73 -0.60
C ASN A 572 -0.43 14.33 0.49
N ARG A 573 -0.92 13.79 1.61
CA ARG A 573 -0.08 13.41 2.75
C ARG A 573 0.91 12.29 2.41
N GLY A 574 0.51 11.29 1.62
CA GLY A 574 1.41 10.20 1.21
C GLY A 574 2.64 10.73 0.46
N VAL A 575 2.46 11.76 -0.36
CA VAL A 575 3.57 12.43 -1.05
C VAL A 575 4.46 13.16 -0.05
N ARG A 576 3.89 13.92 0.91
CA ARG A 576 4.68 14.65 1.92
C ARG A 576 5.52 13.72 2.78
N ILE A 577 4.95 12.62 3.28
CA ILE A 577 5.71 11.67 4.12
C ILE A 577 6.79 10.93 3.33
N SER A 578 6.56 10.62 2.06
CA SER A 578 7.56 10.02 1.17
C SER A 578 8.70 11.01 0.89
N ALA A 579 8.38 12.29 0.65
CA ALA A 579 9.37 13.34 0.48
C ALA A 579 10.22 13.55 1.74
N ALA A 580 9.60 13.56 2.93
CA ALA A 580 10.31 13.68 4.20
C ALA A 580 11.28 12.52 4.43
N MET A 581 10.85 11.29 4.16
CA MET A 581 11.69 10.10 4.25
C MET A 581 12.90 10.19 3.32
N LEU A 582 12.69 10.61 2.08
CA LEU A 582 13.75 10.73 1.08
C LEU A 582 14.78 11.80 1.48
N LEU A 583 14.32 12.93 2.01
CA LEU A 583 15.16 14.06 2.43
C LEU A 583 15.81 13.89 3.81
N ALA A 584 15.52 12.82 4.54
CA ALA A 584 16.02 12.59 5.91
C ALA A 584 17.55 12.62 6.02
N SER A 585 18.29 12.27 4.96
CA SER A 585 19.76 12.28 4.94
C SER A 585 20.40 13.62 4.54
N VAL A 586 19.60 14.62 4.14
CA VAL A 586 20.13 15.92 3.75
C VAL A 586 20.44 16.73 5.01
N PRO A 587 21.70 17.17 5.22
CA PRO A 587 22.08 17.89 6.44
C PRO A 587 21.26 19.18 6.64
N ASN A 588 20.80 19.42 7.87
CA ASN A 588 19.99 20.59 8.23
C ASN A 588 20.64 21.92 7.90
N LEU A 589 21.99 22.01 8.00
CA LEU A 589 22.74 23.22 7.70
C LEU A 589 22.72 23.60 6.22
N SER A 590 22.44 22.64 5.33
CA SER A 590 22.35 22.84 3.88
C SER A 590 20.97 23.32 3.42
N GLN A 591 20.00 23.47 4.34
CA GLN A 591 18.61 23.77 4.03
C GLN A 591 18.26 25.24 4.30
N PRO A 592 17.51 25.93 3.40
CA PRO A 592 16.93 27.23 3.70
C PRO A 592 16.01 27.17 4.94
N PRO A 593 15.95 28.20 5.80
CA PRO A 593 15.15 28.16 7.04
C PRO A 593 13.68 27.82 6.83
N ALA A 594 13.04 28.37 5.80
CA ALA A 594 11.62 28.11 5.49
C ALA A 594 11.39 26.66 5.04
N ASP A 595 12.34 26.06 4.36
CA ASP A 595 12.25 24.66 3.93
C ASP A 595 12.47 23.71 5.08
N ARG A 596 13.32 24.07 6.04
CA ARG A 596 13.52 23.31 7.28
C ARG A 596 12.22 23.15 8.06
N GLU A 597 11.43 24.22 8.21
CA GLU A 597 10.13 24.14 8.88
C GLU A 597 9.15 23.23 8.13
N ARG A 598 9.12 23.32 6.78
CA ARG A 598 8.30 22.42 5.96
C ARG A 598 8.73 20.97 6.12
N PHE A 599 10.04 20.72 6.14
CA PHE A 599 10.59 19.39 6.36
C PHE A 599 10.20 18.85 7.74
N GLU A 600 10.35 19.62 8.82
CA GLU A 600 10.00 19.13 10.17
C GLU A 600 8.50 18.82 10.31
N ARG A 601 7.61 19.58 9.66
CA ARG A 601 6.18 19.25 9.62
C ARG A 601 5.91 17.92 8.92
N ALA A 602 6.49 17.71 7.73
CA ALA A 602 6.33 16.47 6.99
C ALA A 602 7.02 15.28 7.69
N ALA A 603 8.16 15.51 8.35
CA ALA A 603 8.85 14.54 9.20
C ALA A 603 7.99 14.12 10.41
N ALA A 604 7.30 15.06 11.05
CA ALA A 604 6.36 14.74 12.12
C ALA A 604 5.18 13.88 11.63
N GLU A 605 4.66 14.16 10.41
CA GLU A 605 3.63 13.32 9.79
C GLU A 605 4.15 11.91 9.48
N PHE A 606 5.41 11.79 9.04
CA PHE A 606 6.06 10.49 8.81
C PHE A 606 6.21 9.71 10.12
N VAL A 607 6.75 10.34 11.17
CA VAL A 607 6.91 9.71 12.49
C VAL A 607 5.56 9.24 13.03
N ALA A 608 4.52 10.08 12.94
CA ALA A 608 3.18 9.71 13.37
C ALA A 608 2.62 8.50 12.59
N ALA A 609 2.89 8.40 11.28
CA ALA A 609 2.49 7.27 10.47
C ALA A 609 3.17 5.96 10.91
N GLN A 610 4.46 6.01 11.26
CA GLN A 610 5.18 4.84 11.75
C GLN A 610 4.75 4.48 13.19
N ARG A 611 4.51 5.48 14.06
CA ARG A 611 4.01 5.25 15.42
C ARG A 611 2.62 4.61 15.44
N LEU A 612 1.75 4.96 14.51
CA LEU A 612 0.46 4.28 14.34
C LEU A 612 0.61 2.76 14.16
N ASN A 613 1.72 2.33 13.57
CA ASN A 613 2.04 0.93 13.31
C ASN A 613 3.19 0.40 14.19
N ALA A 614 3.38 0.98 15.36
CA ALA A 614 4.48 0.64 16.27
C ALA A 614 4.37 -0.77 16.87
N ASP A 615 3.25 -1.45 16.69
CA ASP A 615 3.02 -2.88 16.92
C ASP A 615 3.68 -3.79 15.88
N ARG A 616 4.32 -3.22 14.83
CA ARG A 616 4.95 -3.96 13.73
C ARG A 616 6.45 -3.73 13.69
N PRO A 617 7.26 -4.80 13.55
CA PRO A 617 8.71 -4.66 13.44
C PRO A 617 9.14 -3.88 12.19
N GLU A 618 8.36 -3.94 11.10
CA GLU A 618 8.60 -3.18 9.88
C GLU A 618 8.55 -1.68 10.11
N ALA A 619 7.51 -1.20 10.82
CA ALA A 619 7.33 0.22 11.11
C ALA A 619 8.41 0.74 12.06
N ARG A 620 8.76 -0.04 13.09
CA ARG A 620 9.86 0.26 14.02
C ARG A 620 11.20 0.34 13.28
N SER A 621 11.49 -0.63 12.43
CA SER A 621 12.72 -0.63 11.63
C SER A 621 12.78 0.54 10.66
N THR A 622 11.66 0.88 10.02
CA THR A 622 11.55 2.04 9.12
C THR A 622 11.77 3.36 9.88
N LEU A 623 11.23 3.48 11.09
CA LEU A 623 11.43 4.64 11.95
C LEU A 623 12.89 4.73 12.42
N GLY A 624 13.49 3.61 12.80
CA GLY A 624 14.91 3.54 13.14
C GLY A 624 15.81 3.97 11.97
N TYR A 625 15.51 3.53 10.77
CA TYR A 625 16.23 3.94 9.55
C TYR A 625 16.08 5.46 9.27
N PHE A 626 14.88 6.00 9.47
CA PHE A 626 14.64 7.45 9.35
C PHE A 626 15.47 8.24 10.35
N PHE A 627 15.50 7.83 11.61
CA PHE A 627 16.30 8.49 12.64
C PHE A 627 17.81 8.35 12.37
N ALA A 628 18.28 7.18 11.93
CA ALA A 628 19.67 6.98 11.56
C ALA A 628 20.11 7.94 10.43
N ARG A 629 19.28 8.10 9.39
CA ARG A 629 19.53 9.04 8.29
C ARG A 629 19.57 10.50 8.75
N ARG A 630 18.84 10.84 9.81
CA ARG A 630 18.86 12.18 10.45
C ARG A 630 20.05 12.36 11.42
N GLY A 631 20.87 11.34 11.64
CA GLY A 631 21.94 11.36 12.62
C GLY A 631 21.49 11.18 14.08
N LEU A 632 20.23 10.84 14.33
CA LEU A 632 19.61 10.61 15.63
C LEU A 632 19.86 9.15 16.05
N ALA A 633 21.11 8.84 16.39
CA ALA A 633 21.57 7.47 16.56
C ALA A 633 20.97 6.74 17.78
N ALA A 634 20.69 7.45 18.86
CA ALA A 634 20.09 6.87 20.06
C ALA A 634 18.64 6.44 19.82
N GLU A 635 17.88 7.30 19.14
CA GLU A 635 16.51 7.04 18.71
C GLU A 635 16.45 5.87 17.72
N ALA A 636 17.38 5.85 16.75
CA ALA A 636 17.51 4.75 15.78
C ALA A 636 17.78 3.41 16.47
N GLU A 637 18.75 3.36 17.40
CA GLU A 637 19.08 2.16 18.18
C GLU A 637 17.86 1.68 18.97
N SER A 638 17.13 2.60 19.62
CA SER A 638 15.92 2.29 20.39
C SER A 638 14.85 1.62 19.52
N GLU A 639 14.59 2.16 18.32
CA GLU A 639 13.57 1.62 17.42
C GLU A 639 13.96 0.28 16.81
N TYR A 640 15.21 0.08 16.40
CA TYR A 640 15.68 -1.22 15.92
C TYR A 640 15.60 -2.30 17.01
N ARG A 641 15.97 -1.96 18.25
CA ARG A 641 15.80 -2.88 19.38
C ARG A 641 14.33 -3.19 19.67
N ALA A 642 13.44 -2.20 19.53
CA ALA A 642 12.00 -2.42 19.65
C ALA A 642 11.48 -3.36 18.55
N ALA A 643 11.93 -3.22 17.30
CA ALA A 643 11.60 -4.14 16.21
C ALA A 643 12.02 -5.59 16.54
N LEU A 644 13.23 -5.77 17.08
CA LEU A 644 13.75 -7.09 17.44
C LEU A 644 13.06 -7.70 18.68
N ARG A 645 12.52 -6.87 19.60
CA ARG A 645 11.66 -7.38 20.69
C ARG A 645 10.34 -7.92 20.17
N LEU A 646 9.71 -7.24 19.19
CA LEU A 646 8.46 -7.69 18.57
C LEU A 646 8.67 -8.96 17.73
N SER A 647 9.79 -9.04 17.02
CA SER A 647 10.13 -10.17 16.16
C SER A 647 11.65 -10.40 16.13
N PRO A 648 12.18 -11.31 16.96
CA PRO A 648 13.62 -11.59 17.01
C PRO A 648 14.22 -12.04 15.67
N GLN A 649 13.42 -12.66 14.81
CA GLN A 649 13.81 -13.09 13.46
C GLN A 649 13.70 -11.99 12.38
N PHE A 650 13.36 -10.75 12.74
CA PHE A 650 13.21 -9.67 11.76
C PHE A 650 14.58 -9.14 11.31
N ALA A 651 15.20 -9.84 10.35
CA ALA A 651 16.55 -9.57 9.87
C ALA A 651 16.82 -8.11 9.46
N PRO A 652 15.89 -7.37 8.81
CA PRO A 652 16.16 -5.97 8.45
C PRO A 652 16.55 -5.10 9.64
N ALA A 653 15.93 -5.29 10.82
CA ALA A 653 16.28 -4.52 12.01
C ALA A 653 17.66 -4.91 12.55
N ALA A 654 18.02 -6.19 12.54
CA ALA A 654 19.34 -6.65 12.97
C ALA A 654 20.46 -6.12 12.07
N ILE A 655 20.26 -6.18 10.75
CA ILE A 655 21.20 -5.67 9.76
C ILE A 655 21.39 -4.15 9.91
N ASN A 656 20.30 -3.39 10.01
CA ASN A 656 20.34 -1.94 10.16
C ASN A 656 20.97 -1.52 11.50
N LEU A 657 20.71 -2.25 12.58
CA LEU A 657 21.33 -2.01 13.88
C LEU A 657 22.84 -2.29 13.84
N ALA A 658 23.26 -3.38 13.20
CA ALA A 658 24.66 -3.68 13.02
C ALA A 658 25.37 -2.62 12.16
N ASP A 659 24.71 -2.09 11.12
CA ASP A 659 25.24 -0.98 10.34
C ASP A 659 25.34 0.32 11.13
N LEU A 660 24.37 0.63 11.96
CA LEU A 660 24.40 1.76 12.90
C LEU A 660 25.61 1.64 13.85
N TYR A 661 25.86 0.44 14.40
CA TYR A 661 27.02 0.17 15.25
C TYR A 661 28.33 0.30 14.49
N ARG A 662 28.40 -0.19 13.26
CA ARG A 662 29.55 0.00 12.36
C ARG A 662 29.89 1.48 12.18
N GLN A 663 28.89 2.32 11.89
CA GLN A 663 29.09 3.76 11.70
C GLN A 663 29.62 4.45 12.97
N ARG A 664 29.43 3.83 14.13
CA ARG A 664 29.89 4.33 15.44
C ARG A 664 31.15 3.62 15.97
N GLY A 665 31.77 2.75 15.17
CA GLY A 665 32.96 1.98 15.59
C GLY A 665 32.67 0.89 16.63
N ARG A 666 31.38 0.48 16.79
CA ARG A 666 30.92 -0.53 17.75
C ARG A 666 30.69 -1.89 17.08
N ASP A 667 31.63 -2.35 16.25
CA ASP A 667 31.48 -3.60 15.47
C ASP A 667 31.25 -4.84 16.38
N ARG A 668 31.73 -4.84 17.64
CA ARG A 668 31.47 -5.95 18.59
C ARG A 668 30.01 -6.05 18.96
N ASP A 669 29.35 -4.92 19.24
CA ASP A 669 27.91 -4.90 19.51
C ASP A 669 27.11 -5.36 18.27
N GLY A 670 27.55 -4.99 17.06
CA GLY A 670 26.98 -5.47 15.82
C GLY A 670 27.12 -6.97 15.63
N LEU A 671 28.29 -7.54 15.98
CA LEU A 671 28.55 -8.98 15.97
C LEU A 671 27.53 -9.75 16.82
N ASP A 672 27.29 -9.28 18.05
CA ASP A 672 26.39 -9.95 19.00
C ASP A 672 24.94 -9.94 18.52
N VAL A 673 24.47 -8.81 17.99
CA VAL A 673 23.13 -8.69 17.39
C VAL A 673 22.96 -9.63 16.21
N LEU A 674 23.95 -9.69 15.31
CA LEU A 674 23.87 -10.54 14.11
C LEU A 674 23.88 -12.03 14.47
N ARG A 675 24.67 -12.46 15.45
CA ARG A 675 24.68 -13.85 15.92
C ARG A 675 23.32 -14.24 16.48
N THR A 676 22.76 -13.40 17.36
CA THR A 676 21.42 -13.63 17.91
C THR A 676 20.36 -13.75 16.80
N ALA A 677 20.45 -12.92 15.77
CA ALA A 677 19.51 -12.96 14.65
C ALA A 677 19.71 -14.22 13.77
N ILE A 678 20.93 -14.69 13.59
CA ILE A 678 21.24 -15.94 12.87
C ILE A 678 20.72 -17.15 13.64
N ASP A 679 20.87 -17.18 14.96
CA ASP A 679 20.31 -18.25 15.80
C ASP A 679 18.79 -18.36 15.63
N ALA A 680 18.10 -17.23 15.49
CA ALA A 680 16.66 -17.18 15.21
C ALA A 680 16.30 -17.49 13.75
N SER A 681 17.22 -17.26 12.80
CA SER A 681 16.96 -17.39 11.35
C SER A 681 18.21 -17.85 10.58
N PRO A 682 18.66 -19.09 10.76
CA PRO A 682 19.94 -19.59 10.23
C PRO A 682 20.00 -19.78 8.71
N ARG A 683 18.88 -19.56 8.01
CA ARG A 683 18.79 -19.70 6.54
C ARG A 683 18.60 -18.35 5.83
N LEU A 684 18.88 -17.23 6.48
CA LEU A 684 18.80 -15.90 5.87
C LEU A 684 20.19 -15.43 5.42
N ALA A 685 20.49 -15.56 4.13
CA ALA A 685 21.77 -15.21 3.54
C ALA A 685 22.27 -13.80 3.88
N GLY A 686 21.36 -12.82 3.94
CA GLY A 686 21.69 -11.43 4.28
C GLY A 686 22.33 -11.26 5.66
N LEU A 687 21.91 -12.04 6.66
CA LEU A 687 22.52 -12.03 8.00
C LEU A 687 23.95 -12.54 7.98
N HIS A 688 24.18 -13.68 7.34
CA HIS A 688 25.53 -14.27 7.16
C HIS A 688 26.45 -13.33 6.40
N HIS A 689 25.95 -12.69 5.34
CA HIS A 689 26.70 -11.70 4.57
C HIS A 689 27.16 -10.52 5.46
N VAL A 690 26.25 -9.90 6.21
CA VAL A 690 26.59 -8.75 7.06
C VAL A 690 27.48 -9.17 8.23
N LEU A 691 27.28 -10.38 8.79
CA LEU A 691 28.17 -10.94 9.81
C LEU A 691 29.59 -11.14 9.27
N GLY A 692 29.72 -11.70 8.06
CA GLY A 692 31.01 -11.87 7.42
C GLY A 692 31.76 -10.54 7.20
N LEU A 693 31.05 -9.50 6.74
CA LEU A 693 31.62 -8.15 6.62
C LEU A 693 32.04 -7.56 7.98
N THR A 694 31.27 -7.81 9.03
CA THR A 694 31.59 -7.35 10.38
C THR A 694 32.83 -8.07 10.93
N LEU A 695 32.92 -9.38 10.72
CA LEU A 695 34.08 -10.20 11.10
C LEU A 695 35.36 -9.77 10.37
N THR A 696 35.26 -9.41 9.08
CA THR A 696 36.38 -8.86 8.29
C THR A 696 36.92 -7.58 8.95
N ARG A 697 36.07 -6.64 9.35
CA ARG A 697 36.47 -5.41 10.06
C ARG A 697 37.14 -5.72 11.43
N LEU A 698 36.64 -6.75 12.10
CA LEU A 698 37.23 -7.25 13.34
C LEU A 698 38.49 -8.11 13.14
N LYS A 699 38.97 -8.27 11.89
CA LYS A 699 40.14 -9.07 11.49
C LYS A 699 40.02 -10.57 11.83
N ARG A 700 38.83 -11.10 11.90
CA ARG A 700 38.48 -12.52 12.12
C ARG A 700 38.25 -13.20 10.77
N ASN A 701 39.33 -13.27 9.94
CA ASN A 701 39.22 -13.57 8.51
C ASN A 701 38.63 -14.97 8.21
N ASP A 702 39.04 -15.99 8.97
CA ASP A 702 38.58 -17.37 8.74
C ASP A 702 37.08 -17.50 8.99
N GLU A 703 36.57 -16.88 10.07
CA GLU A 703 35.16 -16.84 10.39
C GLU A 703 34.41 -16.01 9.33
N ALA A 704 35.01 -14.89 8.90
CA ALA A 704 34.39 -14.04 7.86
C ALA A 704 34.19 -14.82 6.55
N ILE A 705 35.19 -15.55 6.12
CA ILE A 705 35.14 -16.39 4.90
C ILE A 705 34.07 -17.48 5.04
N ALA A 706 33.98 -18.12 6.21
CA ALA A 706 32.97 -19.15 6.47
C ALA A 706 31.52 -18.57 6.35
N GLU A 707 31.28 -17.41 6.95
CA GLU A 707 29.97 -16.76 6.90
C GLU A 707 29.63 -16.22 5.50
N LEU A 708 30.59 -15.62 4.79
CA LEU A 708 30.38 -15.15 3.41
C LEU A 708 30.11 -16.30 2.45
N ARG A 709 30.81 -17.43 2.62
CA ARG A 709 30.53 -18.66 1.87
C ARG A 709 29.10 -19.14 2.15
N ARG A 710 28.70 -19.15 3.41
CA ARG A 710 27.34 -19.56 3.79
C ARG A 710 26.27 -18.70 3.14
N ALA A 711 26.46 -17.38 3.07
CA ALA A 711 25.57 -16.46 2.37
C ALA A 711 25.43 -16.82 0.88
N ALA A 712 26.54 -17.06 0.21
CA ALA A 712 26.58 -17.43 -1.21
C ALA A 712 25.92 -18.80 -1.49
N GLU A 713 26.09 -19.78 -0.59
CA GLU A 713 25.43 -21.09 -0.67
C GLU A 713 23.91 -21.02 -0.48
N ILE A 714 23.42 -20.16 0.41
CA ILE A 714 21.96 -20.02 0.69
C ILE A 714 21.24 -19.32 -0.48
N GLU A 715 21.83 -18.27 -1.05
CA GLU A 715 21.24 -17.50 -2.16
C GLU A 715 22.23 -17.36 -3.33
N PRO A 716 22.50 -18.44 -4.08
CA PRO A 716 23.44 -18.41 -5.21
C PRO A 716 22.98 -17.53 -6.37
N GLU A 717 21.67 -17.25 -6.46
CA GLU A 717 21.08 -16.35 -7.45
C GLU A 717 21.39 -14.87 -7.17
N ARG A 718 22.00 -14.55 -6.04
CA ARG A 718 22.40 -13.20 -5.69
C ARG A 718 23.89 -12.99 -5.90
N ALA A 719 24.28 -12.61 -7.11
CA ALA A 719 25.66 -12.42 -7.55
C ALA A 719 26.56 -11.71 -6.52
N ARG A 720 26.02 -10.71 -5.83
CA ARG A 720 26.71 -9.92 -4.80
C ARG A 720 27.30 -10.76 -3.68
N TYR A 721 26.60 -11.80 -3.21
CA TYR A 721 27.11 -12.63 -2.10
C TYR A 721 28.31 -13.44 -2.52
N THR A 722 28.25 -14.07 -3.69
CA THR A 722 29.34 -14.83 -4.27
C THR A 722 30.56 -13.93 -4.60
N TYR A 723 30.30 -12.74 -5.15
CA TYR A 723 31.31 -11.72 -5.39
C TYR A 723 32.08 -11.35 -4.10
N VAL A 724 31.35 -10.99 -3.02
CA VAL A 724 31.99 -10.56 -1.76
C VAL A 724 32.74 -11.71 -1.10
N TYR A 725 32.23 -12.95 -1.18
CA TYR A 725 32.93 -14.14 -0.73
C TYR A 725 34.27 -14.32 -1.48
N ALA A 726 34.28 -14.21 -2.80
CA ALA A 726 35.49 -14.30 -3.62
C ALA A 726 36.51 -13.19 -3.30
N VAL A 727 36.07 -11.95 -3.08
CA VAL A 727 36.92 -10.85 -2.65
C VAL A 727 37.57 -11.14 -1.29
N ALA A 728 36.83 -11.75 -0.36
CA ALA A 728 37.39 -12.16 0.93
C ALA A 728 38.45 -13.28 0.77
N LEU A 729 38.20 -14.27 -0.08
CA LEU A 729 39.18 -15.30 -0.42
C LEU A 729 40.47 -14.69 -1.00
N HIS A 730 40.37 -13.79 -1.97
CA HIS A 730 41.50 -13.10 -2.55
C HIS A 730 42.31 -12.31 -1.51
N SER A 731 41.59 -11.57 -0.63
CA SER A 731 42.20 -10.80 0.46
C SER A 731 42.95 -11.68 1.48
N ALA A 732 42.57 -12.96 1.59
CA ALA A 732 43.24 -13.97 2.40
C ALA A 732 44.34 -14.72 1.65
N GLY A 733 44.73 -14.29 0.46
CA GLY A 733 45.78 -14.91 -0.36
C GLY A 733 45.30 -16.11 -1.19
N GLN A 734 44.01 -16.47 -1.15
CA GLN A 734 43.43 -17.60 -1.87
C GLN A 734 42.96 -17.18 -3.28
N THR A 735 43.80 -16.55 -4.06
CA THR A 735 43.45 -15.92 -5.35
C THR A 735 42.87 -16.91 -6.36
N GLU A 736 43.43 -18.13 -6.46
CA GLU A 736 42.95 -19.15 -7.38
C GLU A 736 41.50 -19.58 -7.03
N ASN A 737 41.24 -19.84 -5.75
CA ASN A 737 39.88 -20.14 -5.26
C ASN A 737 38.93 -19.00 -5.54
N ALA A 738 39.36 -17.76 -5.36
CA ALA A 738 38.55 -16.58 -5.64
C ALA A 738 38.16 -16.48 -7.12
N MET A 739 39.11 -16.74 -8.03
CA MET A 739 38.85 -16.73 -9.48
C MET A 739 37.87 -17.83 -9.87
N THR A 740 38.03 -19.05 -9.37
CA THR A 740 37.07 -20.15 -9.61
C THR A 740 35.64 -19.79 -9.18
N VAL A 741 35.50 -19.25 -7.97
CA VAL A 741 34.20 -18.81 -7.44
C VAL A 741 33.57 -17.71 -8.31
N LEU A 742 34.38 -16.76 -8.79
CA LEU A 742 33.90 -15.70 -9.68
C LEU A 742 33.54 -16.21 -11.08
N GLU A 743 34.26 -17.21 -11.61
CA GLU A 743 33.97 -17.85 -12.89
C GLU A 743 32.64 -18.61 -12.83
N GLU A 744 32.34 -19.29 -11.71
CA GLU A 744 31.01 -19.88 -11.46
C GLU A 744 29.92 -18.83 -11.34
N ASN A 745 30.21 -17.69 -10.69
CA ASN A 745 29.26 -16.58 -10.52
C ASN A 745 28.91 -15.96 -11.87
N ILE A 746 29.93 -15.67 -12.73
CA ILE A 746 29.66 -15.05 -14.03
C ILE A 746 28.97 -16.01 -15.01
N ALA A 747 29.13 -17.31 -14.84
CA ALA A 747 28.39 -18.30 -15.63
C ALA A 747 26.90 -18.25 -15.33
N ARG A 748 26.49 -17.95 -14.07
CA ARG A 748 25.08 -17.75 -13.67
C ARG A 748 24.58 -16.34 -13.97
N HIS A 749 25.46 -15.34 -13.83
CA HIS A 749 25.14 -13.91 -13.94
C HIS A 749 26.03 -13.22 -15.00
N PRO A 750 25.84 -13.50 -16.30
CA PRO A 750 26.76 -13.09 -17.37
C PRO A 750 26.97 -11.56 -17.48
N SER A 751 26.05 -10.76 -16.94
CA SER A 751 26.12 -9.29 -17.00
C SER A 751 26.47 -8.65 -15.65
N ASP A 752 26.90 -9.44 -14.64
CA ASP A 752 27.27 -8.87 -13.34
C ASP A 752 28.59 -8.11 -13.45
N ARG A 753 28.49 -6.80 -13.37
CA ARG A 753 29.61 -5.87 -13.55
C ARG A 753 30.71 -6.05 -12.49
N ASP A 754 30.31 -6.22 -11.22
CA ASP A 754 31.27 -6.33 -10.12
C ASP A 754 32.13 -7.60 -10.25
N THR A 755 31.48 -8.72 -10.64
CA THR A 755 32.15 -9.99 -10.90
C THR A 755 33.15 -9.88 -12.08
N LEU A 756 32.73 -9.27 -13.21
CA LEU A 756 33.60 -9.06 -14.36
C LEU A 756 34.80 -8.18 -14.02
N MET A 757 34.59 -7.10 -13.27
CA MET A 757 35.66 -6.21 -12.81
C MET A 757 36.65 -6.94 -11.90
N ALA A 758 36.17 -7.79 -10.99
CA ALA A 758 37.03 -8.59 -10.11
C ALA A 758 37.85 -9.62 -10.90
N LEU A 759 37.22 -10.37 -11.81
CA LEU A 759 37.90 -11.32 -12.70
C LEU A 759 38.98 -10.64 -13.53
N LEU A 760 38.64 -9.52 -14.17
CA LEU A 760 39.61 -8.68 -14.90
C LEU A 760 40.81 -8.31 -14.02
N SER A 761 40.56 -7.81 -12.81
CA SER A 761 41.57 -7.36 -11.86
C SER A 761 42.46 -8.52 -11.37
N PHE A 762 41.84 -9.65 -10.98
CA PHE A 762 42.59 -10.80 -10.41
C PHE A 762 43.42 -11.51 -11.48
N HIS A 763 42.86 -11.73 -12.69
CA HIS A 763 43.65 -12.31 -13.80
C HIS A 763 44.79 -11.40 -14.25
N ARG A 764 44.58 -10.08 -14.31
CA ARG A 764 45.65 -9.13 -14.61
C ARG A 764 46.74 -9.16 -13.53
N GLY A 765 46.36 -9.16 -12.25
CA GLY A 765 47.27 -9.26 -11.12
C GLY A 765 48.09 -10.56 -11.11
N ALA A 766 47.49 -11.66 -11.61
CA ALA A 766 48.15 -12.95 -11.77
C ALA A 766 48.95 -13.09 -13.08
N GLY A 767 49.06 -12.03 -13.91
CA GLY A 767 49.77 -12.04 -15.19
C GLY A 767 49.06 -12.81 -16.31
N ARG A 768 47.82 -13.20 -16.16
CA ARG A 768 46.99 -13.94 -17.13
C ARG A 768 46.32 -12.97 -18.10
N ILE A 769 47.12 -12.37 -18.99
CA ILE A 769 46.68 -11.25 -19.83
C ILE A 769 45.50 -11.62 -20.74
N ASP A 770 45.52 -12.82 -21.36
CA ASP A 770 44.46 -13.27 -22.25
C ASP A 770 43.09 -13.40 -21.51
N SER A 771 43.07 -13.95 -20.30
CA SER A 771 41.89 -14.04 -19.48
C SER A 771 41.39 -12.65 -19.05
N ALA A 772 42.30 -11.75 -18.66
CA ALA A 772 41.98 -10.38 -18.30
C ALA A 772 41.36 -9.64 -19.50
N LEU A 773 41.91 -9.80 -20.69
CA LEU A 773 41.38 -9.20 -21.94
C LEU A 773 39.95 -9.71 -22.22
N ARG A 774 39.74 -11.01 -22.14
CA ARG A 774 38.39 -11.62 -22.33
C ARG A 774 37.32 -10.96 -21.42
N TYR A 775 37.60 -10.80 -20.13
CA TYR A 775 36.64 -10.19 -19.18
C TYR A 775 36.51 -8.68 -19.37
N ALA A 776 37.57 -7.99 -19.80
CA ALA A 776 37.51 -6.59 -20.18
C ALA A 776 36.60 -6.38 -21.40
N GLU A 777 36.71 -7.23 -22.42
CA GLU A 777 35.83 -7.17 -23.61
C GLU A 777 34.38 -7.48 -23.27
N GLN A 778 34.09 -8.45 -22.39
CA GLN A 778 32.74 -8.70 -21.91
C GLN A 778 32.17 -7.49 -21.11
N LEU A 779 32.99 -6.87 -20.28
CA LEU A 779 32.58 -5.67 -19.52
C LEU A 779 32.29 -4.50 -20.46
N ALA A 780 33.03 -4.32 -21.56
CA ALA A 780 32.82 -3.28 -22.56
C ALA A 780 31.46 -3.41 -23.29
N LEU A 781 30.91 -4.62 -23.38
CA LEU A 781 29.56 -4.82 -23.92
C LEU A 781 28.47 -4.26 -22.97
N ILE A 782 28.77 -4.18 -21.67
CA ILE A 782 27.83 -3.70 -20.64
C ILE A 782 27.97 -2.18 -20.43
N ILE A 783 29.20 -1.65 -20.51
CA ILE A 783 29.52 -0.23 -20.32
C ILE A 783 30.35 0.33 -21.49
N PRO A 784 29.77 0.40 -22.70
CA PRO A 784 30.50 0.78 -23.91
C PRO A 784 31.04 2.23 -23.89
N GLU A 785 30.49 3.08 -23.01
CA GLU A 785 30.85 4.50 -22.91
C GLU A 785 32.09 4.75 -22.01
N ASP A 786 32.63 3.70 -21.35
CA ASP A 786 33.79 3.81 -20.46
C ASP A 786 35.12 3.88 -21.26
N LYS A 787 35.63 5.11 -21.45
CA LYS A 787 36.85 5.36 -22.18
C LYS A 787 38.06 4.72 -21.51
N GLY A 788 38.10 4.67 -20.18
CA GLY A 788 39.19 4.03 -19.44
C GLY A 788 39.28 2.53 -19.69
N LEU A 789 38.11 1.89 -19.83
CA LEU A 789 38.02 0.47 -20.17
C LEU A 789 38.51 0.20 -21.62
N VAL A 790 38.14 1.09 -22.55
CA VAL A 790 38.61 0.99 -23.95
C VAL A 790 40.17 1.08 -24.02
N GLU A 791 40.76 2.06 -23.34
CA GLU A 791 42.22 2.23 -23.25
C GLU A 791 42.87 1.00 -22.59
N LEU A 792 42.28 0.45 -21.54
CA LEU A 792 42.76 -0.76 -20.88
C LEU A 792 42.74 -1.98 -21.82
N ILE A 793 41.69 -2.16 -22.60
CA ILE A 793 41.60 -3.26 -23.60
C ILE A 793 42.72 -3.14 -24.63
N GLU A 794 43.00 -1.94 -25.14
CA GLU A 794 44.09 -1.72 -26.07
C GLU A 794 45.44 -2.03 -25.45
N ASP A 795 45.64 -1.68 -24.19
CA ASP A 795 46.88 -1.95 -23.47
C ASP A 795 47.09 -3.46 -23.25
N LEU A 796 46.04 -4.17 -22.78
CA LEU A 796 46.08 -5.63 -22.62
C LEU A 796 46.36 -6.36 -23.94
N ARG A 797 45.77 -5.90 -25.05
CA ARG A 797 46.07 -6.45 -26.40
C ARG A 797 47.53 -6.26 -26.80
N ARG A 798 48.17 -5.10 -26.47
CA ARG A 798 49.58 -4.85 -26.68
C ARG A 798 50.45 -5.76 -25.84
N GLN A 799 50.10 -5.98 -24.59
CA GLN A 799 50.84 -6.88 -23.67
C GLN A 799 50.74 -8.34 -24.11
N GLY A 800 49.59 -8.84 -24.52
CA GLY A 800 49.38 -10.19 -25.04
C GLY A 800 50.24 -10.49 -26.28
N LYS A 801 50.33 -9.52 -27.22
CA LYS A 801 51.22 -9.68 -28.41
C LYS A 801 52.69 -9.79 -28.03
N LYS A 802 53.19 -9.01 -27.07
CA LYS A 802 54.56 -9.08 -26.60
C LYS A 802 54.92 -10.40 -25.92
N SER A 803 53.96 -11.05 -25.29
CA SER A 803 54.14 -12.35 -24.62
C SER A 803 54.18 -13.53 -25.60
N ILE A 804 53.67 -13.36 -26.81
CA ILE A 804 53.72 -14.39 -27.87
C ILE A 804 55.01 -14.31 -28.65
N ASP A 805 55.62 -13.11 -28.71
CA ASP A 805 56.85 -12.86 -29.44
C ASP A 805 58.15 -13.14 -28.61
N GLN A 806 58.02 -13.49 -27.34
CA GLN A 806 59.08 -13.96 -26.44
C GLN A 806 58.94 -15.48 -26.15
#